data_63dfe89dbe4c779b03168ccd25122f57
#
_entry.id   63dfe89dbe4c779b03168ccd25122f57
#
_cell.length_a   1.000
_cell.length_b   1.000
_cell.length_c   1.000
_cell.angle_alpha   90.00
_cell.angle_beta   90.00
_cell.angle_gamma   90.00
#
_symmetry.space_group_name_H-M   'P 1'
#
loop_
_entity.id
_entity.type
_entity.pdbx_description
1 polymer ?
#
loop_
_entity_poly.entity_id
_entity_poly.type
_entity_poly.pdbx_seq_one_letter_code
_entity_poly.pdbx_strand_id
1 'polypeptide(L)'
;MVDRVSAIGAKHGGLAVTRGLRLRSLSFHGPSVDPAIVEFGPGLNVVYGASNTGKSFILNAVDFMLGGKPPLRDIPEREGYDRVLLAIETLEGDQFTISRSVDGGAFSLFDGLHAQALPNGQGMILADTHNDKRDDNLSAYLLGQIDLTQKRIRKNKRGDTQSLSFRNLARLILINEQEIIQERSPLSDGNLIADTANTSVFKLLLTGVDDSAFTAERKPTAEDQTRGAQIALLDQLIGDYERQVKELAGKPEELQEQLDRLERTMDSQSNQLAVTEAQFKEATVQRRDVAKRLEEANNRLTEITALLERFTLLEAHYRSDLARLSAIEEAGSLFAALGDSACPLCGASKDHQAKEDCEGDVDRVVAAARAEIAKIKVRQTDLADTMTTLRDEAVSFERRMPRLVSRLRELSGEIDSVVAPNLRQLRTSYKELADKGGEVKEALAIYRGLSDLIERKAKLEKEDEARFGSANAATDFGLSTATADKFASLIQDILQAWHFPNADRVHFDLSTRDLVIGGKNRTSFGKGLRAITQAAFTIGLMEYCRLNQTAHPGFVMLDSPLLSYREPEAGADAADDLRGTDLNASFFDYIGKLPDDRQVIIIENTDPPPEVRTSDRTALFTGLVGKGRFGLFPNTKPQGEIDDLLG
;
A
#
# COMPACT_ATOMS: atom_id res chain seq x y z
N MET A 1 0.05 -16.20 -30.26
CA MET A 1 -0.52 -15.02 -29.60
C MET A 1 0.46 -13.83 -29.56
N VAL A 2 1.71 -14.07 -29.31
CA VAL A 2 2.80 -13.06 -29.38
C VAL A 2 2.88 -12.40 -30.77
N ASP A 3 2.62 -13.14 -31.85
CA ASP A 3 2.64 -12.62 -33.23
C ASP A 3 1.49 -11.65 -33.57
N ARG A 4 0.40 -11.63 -32.81
CA ARG A 4 -0.68 -10.66 -33.05
C ARG A 4 -0.37 -9.26 -32.54
N VAL A 5 0.35 -9.14 -31.42
CA VAL A 5 0.78 -7.83 -30.88
C VAL A 5 1.86 -7.21 -31.77
N SER A 6 2.79 -8.00 -32.29
CA SER A 6 3.79 -7.56 -33.27
C SER A 6 3.18 -7.30 -34.66
N ALA A 7 2.10 -8.01 -35.06
CA ALA A 7 1.47 -7.87 -36.37
C ALA A 7 0.53 -6.65 -36.47
N ILE A 8 0.03 -6.11 -35.35
CA ILE A 8 -0.79 -4.88 -35.34
C ILE A 8 0.07 -3.64 -35.57
N GLY A 9 1.35 -3.67 -35.14
CA GLY A 9 2.29 -2.57 -35.39
C GLY A 9 2.81 -2.44 -36.83
N ALA A 10 2.64 -3.44 -37.67
CA ALA A 10 3.29 -3.50 -38.99
C ALA A 10 2.40 -3.03 -40.19
N LYS A 11 1.16 -2.54 -39.97
CA LYS A 11 0.25 -2.22 -41.07
C LYS A 11 -0.16 -0.76 -41.26
N HIS A 12 0.43 0.18 -40.52
CA HIS A 12 0.15 1.60 -40.76
C HIS A 12 1.44 2.35 -41.05
N GLY A 13 1.68 2.62 -42.31
CA GLY A 13 2.75 3.46 -42.78
C GLY A 13 2.54 4.92 -42.38
N GLY A 14 3.62 5.58 -41.97
CA GLY A 14 3.71 7.00 -41.62
C GLY A 14 3.51 7.20 -40.10
N LEU A 15 4.59 7.03 -39.33
CA LEU A 15 4.65 7.35 -37.90
C LEU A 15 4.40 8.85 -37.68
N ALA A 16 3.18 9.23 -37.33
CA ALA A 16 2.98 10.46 -36.58
C ALA A 16 3.71 10.28 -35.25
N VAL A 17 4.72 11.10 -34.98
CA VAL A 17 5.50 11.08 -33.74
C VAL A 17 4.52 11.41 -32.60
N THR A 18 4.13 10.42 -31.81
CA THR A 18 3.34 10.64 -30.61
C THR A 18 4.21 11.34 -29.59
N ARG A 19 3.80 12.52 -29.18
CA ARG A 19 4.49 13.31 -28.15
C ARG A 19 4.39 12.61 -26.79
N GLY A 20 5.40 12.74 -25.97
CA GLY A 20 5.45 12.17 -24.63
C GLY A 20 6.72 12.58 -23.90
N LEU A 21 6.78 12.32 -22.62
CA LEU A 21 7.88 12.63 -21.72
C LEU A 21 8.54 11.34 -21.25
N ARG A 22 9.83 11.40 -21.00
CA ARG A 22 10.61 10.38 -20.29
C ARG A 22 11.31 11.03 -19.12
N LEU A 23 11.20 10.46 -17.94
CA LEU A 23 12.04 10.83 -16.81
C LEU A 23 13.44 10.26 -17.04
N ARG A 24 14.48 11.09 -16.89
CA ARG A 24 15.86 10.68 -17.10
C ARG A 24 16.63 10.58 -15.79
N SER A 25 16.42 11.52 -14.88
CA SER A 25 16.97 11.44 -13.54
C SER A 25 16.17 12.28 -12.56
N LEU A 26 16.16 11.83 -11.31
CA LEU A 26 15.76 12.59 -10.15
C LEU A 26 16.98 12.77 -9.27
N SER A 27 17.32 14.00 -8.91
CA SER A 27 18.47 14.25 -8.04
C SER A 27 18.17 15.30 -6.97
N PHE A 28 18.80 15.11 -5.81
CA PHE A 28 18.72 16.00 -4.67
C PHE A 28 20.09 16.63 -4.45
N HIS A 29 20.11 17.92 -4.18
CA HIS A 29 21.32 18.69 -4.01
C HIS A 29 21.23 19.53 -2.73
N GLY A 30 22.40 19.81 -2.14
CA GLY A 30 22.56 20.69 -1.01
C GLY A 30 23.99 21.19 -0.89
N PRO A 31 24.24 22.24 -0.10
CA PRO A 31 25.55 22.92 -0.09
C PRO A 31 26.69 22.07 0.51
N SER A 32 26.38 21.05 1.31
CA SER A 32 27.37 20.29 2.08
C SER A 32 27.16 18.78 2.01
N VAL A 33 26.37 18.31 1.06
CA VAL A 33 26.05 16.89 0.88
C VAL A 33 26.33 16.46 -0.55
N ASP A 34 26.73 15.20 -0.72
CA ASP A 34 26.87 14.62 -2.06
C ASP A 34 25.48 14.48 -2.72
N PRO A 35 25.38 14.72 -4.04
CA PRO A 35 24.12 14.59 -4.75
C PRO A 35 23.53 13.16 -4.62
N ALA A 36 22.26 13.06 -4.24
CA ALA A 36 21.52 11.81 -4.24
C ALA A 36 20.78 11.67 -5.58
N ILE A 37 21.17 10.73 -6.42
CA ILE A 37 20.73 10.63 -7.81
C ILE A 37 20.08 9.27 -8.06
N VAL A 38 18.93 9.27 -8.73
CA VAL A 38 18.32 8.10 -9.37
C VAL A 38 18.19 8.38 -10.85
N GLU A 39 18.76 7.50 -11.67
CA GLU A 39 18.67 7.58 -13.12
C GLU A 39 17.59 6.63 -13.65
N PHE A 40 16.93 7.04 -14.72
CA PHE A 40 15.89 6.28 -15.39
C PHE A 40 16.23 6.13 -16.88
N GLY A 41 16.05 4.91 -17.39
CA GLY A 41 16.16 4.60 -18.81
C GLY A 41 14.79 4.58 -19.51
N PRO A 42 14.75 4.39 -20.82
CA PRO A 42 13.52 4.08 -21.54
C PRO A 42 12.98 2.69 -21.15
N GLY A 43 11.69 2.42 -21.37
CA GLY A 43 11.07 1.13 -21.04
C GLY A 43 10.91 0.89 -19.54
N LEU A 44 11.11 -0.36 -19.11
CA LEU A 44 10.98 -0.78 -17.72
C LEU A 44 12.15 -0.30 -16.86
N ASN A 45 11.84 0.34 -15.75
CA ASN A 45 12.77 0.69 -14.67
C ASN A 45 12.26 0.12 -13.35
N VAL A 46 13.14 -0.45 -12.55
CA VAL A 46 12.76 -1.04 -11.28
C VAL A 46 13.65 -0.53 -10.14
N VAL A 47 13.03 -0.05 -9.07
CA VAL A 47 13.73 0.30 -7.82
C VAL A 47 13.21 -0.62 -6.74
N TYR A 48 14.05 -1.48 -6.21
CA TYR A 48 13.62 -2.50 -5.24
C TYR A 48 14.59 -2.64 -4.07
N GLY A 49 14.20 -3.38 -3.04
CA GLY A 49 15.06 -3.74 -1.90
C GLY A 49 14.47 -3.43 -0.54
N ALA A 50 15.32 -3.19 0.46
CA ALA A 50 14.95 -3.08 1.86
C ALA A 50 13.93 -1.95 2.14
N SER A 51 13.05 -2.14 3.12
CA SER A 51 12.15 -1.10 3.61
C SER A 51 12.93 0.08 4.21
N ASN A 52 12.31 1.26 4.27
CA ASN A 52 12.89 2.49 4.82
C ASN A 52 14.19 2.97 4.13
N THR A 53 14.35 2.70 2.84
CA THR A 53 15.50 3.14 2.02
C THR A 53 15.18 4.33 1.11
N GLY A 54 14.00 4.95 1.27
CA GLY A 54 13.56 6.10 0.48
C GLY A 54 12.95 5.75 -0.88
N LYS A 55 12.60 4.48 -1.15
CA LYS A 55 12.01 4.07 -2.44
C LYS A 55 10.70 4.81 -2.76
N SER A 56 9.71 4.73 -1.89
CA SER A 56 8.41 5.43 -2.08
C SER A 56 8.56 6.96 -2.07
N PHE A 57 9.64 7.48 -1.49
CA PHE A 57 9.95 8.89 -1.52
C PHE A 57 10.32 9.38 -2.93
N ILE A 58 10.84 8.51 -3.79
CA ILE A 58 11.10 8.82 -5.21
C ILE A 58 9.80 9.25 -5.90
N LEU A 59 8.72 8.49 -5.72
CA LEU A 59 7.41 8.85 -6.28
C LEU A 59 6.89 10.17 -5.72
N ASN A 60 7.01 10.39 -4.40
CA ASN A 60 6.60 11.64 -3.77
C ASN A 60 7.39 12.83 -4.32
N ALA A 61 8.69 12.67 -4.56
CA ALA A 61 9.54 13.72 -5.12
C ALA A 61 9.22 13.99 -6.60
N VAL A 62 8.95 12.95 -7.40
CA VAL A 62 8.48 13.13 -8.79
C VAL A 62 7.13 13.86 -8.82
N ASP A 63 6.19 13.47 -7.95
CA ASP A 63 4.90 14.16 -7.81
C ASP A 63 5.09 15.64 -7.46
N PHE A 64 5.95 15.93 -6.49
CA PHE A 64 6.30 17.29 -6.09
C PHE A 64 6.92 18.10 -7.24
N MET A 65 7.81 17.49 -8.03
CA MET A 65 8.45 18.13 -9.18
C MET A 65 7.50 18.32 -10.37
N LEU A 66 6.42 17.56 -10.46
CA LEU A 66 5.35 17.73 -11.43
C LEU A 66 4.20 18.63 -10.92
N GLY A 67 4.49 19.51 -9.97
CA GLY A 67 3.57 20.50 -9.43
C GLY A 67 2.73 20.02 -8.25
N GLY A 68 3.18 18.98 -7.54
CA GLY A 68 2.58 18.55 -6.26
C GLY A 68 2.67 19.62 -5.17
N LYS A 69 1.82 19.48 -4.14
CA LYS A 69 1.72 20.45 -3.03
C LYS A 69 3.04 20.58 -2.28
N PRO A 70 3.52 21.83 -2.02
CA PRO A 70 4.65 22.08 -1.15
C PRO A 70 4.24 22.03 0.35
N PRO A 71 5.21 21.83 1.27
CA PRO A 71 6.61 21.47 1.00
C PRO A 71 6.75 20.00 0.60
N LEU A 72 7.91 19.61 0.06
CA LEU A 72 8.24 18.19 -0.12
C LEU A 72 8.28 17.53 1.26
N ARG A 73 7.70 16.32 1.36
CA ARG A 73 7.65 15.54 2.61
C ARG A 73 9.02 15.56 3.32
N ASP A 74 8.99 15.89 4.59
CA ASP A 74 10.20 15.85 5.41
C ASP A 74 10.48 14.42 5.89
N ILE A 75 11.72 13.98 5.69
CA ILE A 75 12.24 12.70 6.18
C ILE A 75 13.66 12.94 6.71
N PRO A 76 14.10 12.22 7.77
CA PRO A 76 15.41 12.43 8.37
C PRO A 76 16.58 12.31 7.37
N GLU A 77 16.47 11.41 6.40
CA GLU A 77 17.52 11.13 5.41
C GLU A 77 17.71 12.29 4.41
N ARG A 78 16.75 13.22 4.33
CA ARG A 78 16.80 14.41 3.46
C ARG A 78 17.55 15.58 4.11
N GLU A 79 18.03 15.45 5.33
CA GLU A 79 18.76 16.52 6.02
C GLU A 79 19.97 17.00 5.20
N GLY A 80 20.09 18.30 5.01
CA GLY A 80 21.16 18.91 4.20
C GLY A 80 20.82 19.09 2.71
N TYR A 81 19.73 18.53 2.21
CA TYR A 81 19.26 18.72 0.83
C TYR A 81 18.20 19.83 0.77
N ASP A 82 18.45 20.86 -0.01
CA ASP A 82 17.59 22.04 -0.14
C ASP A 82 16.92 22.17 -1.52
N ARG A 83 17.34 21.35 -2.49
CA ARG A 83 16.92 21.45 -3.88
C ARG A 83 16.72 20.09 -4.54
N VAL A 84 15.68 19.99 -5.36
CA VAL A 84 15.39 18.82 -6.19
C VAL A 84 15.49 19.20 -7.66
N LEU A 85 16.10 18.33 -8.47
CA LEU A 85 16.14 18.41 -9.92
C LEU A 85 15.44 17.19 -10.52
N LEU A 86 14.65 17.43 -11.56
CA LEU A 86 14.03 16.39 -12.37
C LEU A 86 14.43 16.63 -13.84
N ALA A 87 15.25 15.77 -14.38
CA ALA A 87 15.66 15.80 -15.78
C ALA A 87 14.66 14.98 -16.62
N ILE A 88 14.19 15.59 -17.70
CA ILE A 88 13.17 15.05 -18.58
C ILE A 88 13.63 15.16 -20.02
N GLU A 89 13.29 14.14 -20.80
CA GLU A 89 13.48 14.09 -22.25
C GLU A 89 12.14 13.89 -22.93
N THR A 90 11.84 14.64 -23.98
CA THR A 90 10.67 14.39 -24.81
C THR A 90 10.93 13.21 -25.76
N LEU A 91 9.87 12.59 -26.28
CA LEU A 91 10.02 11.55 -27.31
C LEU A 91 10.55 12.12 -28.64
N GLU A 92 10.51 13.44 -28.83
CA GLU A 92 11.10 14.16 -29.97
C GLU A 92 12.61 14.40 -29.79
N GLY A 93 13.15 14.18 -28.57
CA GLY A 93 14.57 14.30 -28.24
C GLY A 93 14.94 15.60 -27.53
N ASP A 94 13.99 16.50 -27.27
CA ASP A 94 14.27 17.70 -26.49
C ASP A 94 14.54 17.34 -25.03
N GLN A 95 15.57 17.94 -24.46
CA GLN A 95 16.03 17.62 -23.12
C GLN A 95 15.98 18.87 -22.25
N PHE A 96 15.42 18.74 -21.05
CA PHE A 96 15.38 19.83 -20.10
C PHE A 96 15.40 19.32 -18.65
N THR A 97 15.78 20.19 -17.74
CA THR A 97 15.80 19.91 -16.29
C THR A 97 15.00 20.96 -15.53
N ILE A 98 14.11 20.49 -14.70
CA ILE A 98 13.31 21.32 -13.78
C ILE A 98 13.99 21.30 -12.43
N SER A 99 14.16 22.45 -11.80
CA SER A 99 14.70 22.59 -10.44
C SER A 99 13.70 23.27 -9.54
N ARG A 100 13.55 22.81 -8.28
CA ARG A 100 12.68 23.41 -7.27
C ARG A 100 13.32 23.29 -5.89
N SER A 101 13.12 24.31 -5.02
CA SER A 101 13.43 24.19 -3.60
C SER A 101 12.54 23.13 -2.94
N VAL A 102 13.05 22.41 -1.96
CA VAL A 102 12.28 21.43 -1.16
C VAL A 102 11.10 22.07 -0.41
N ASP A 103 11.20 23.37 -0.09
CA ASP A 103 10.15 24.15 0.56
C ASP A 103 9.03 24.56 -0.41
N GLY A 104 9.26 24.38 -1.72
CA GLY A 104 8.31 24.77 -2.76
C GLY A 104 8.71 26.05 -3.50
N GLY A 105 7.71 26.81 -3.93
CA GLY A 105 7.90 28.01 -4.75
C GLY A 105 7.97 27.71 -6.24
N ALA A 106 8.40 28.71 -7.01
CA ALA A 106 8.53 28.64 -8.46
C ALA A 106 9.57 27.61 -8.89
N PHE A 107 9.41 27.11 -10.12
CA PHE A 107 10.37 26.22 -10.75
C PHE A 107 11.38 27.00 -11.58
N SER A 108 12.57 26.46 -11.69
CA SER A 108 13.58 26.94 -12.67
C SER A 108 13.78 25.86 -13.73
N LEU A 109 13.59 26.23 -14.98
CA LEU A 109 13.77 25.36 -16.14
C LEU A 109 15.13 25.63 -16.79
N PHE A 110 15.86 24.57 -17.09
CA PHE A 110 17.16 24.60 -17.73
C PHE A 110 17.17 23.67 -18.94
N ASP A 111 17.87 24.04 -19.99
CA ASP A 111 18.09 23.19 -21.15
C ASP A 111 19.06 22.06 -20.82
N GLY A 112 18.84 20.89 -21.40
CA GLY A 112 19.67 19.70 -21.21
C GLY A 112 19.37 18.90 -19.93
N LEU A 113 20.08 17.78 -19.78
CA LEU A 113 19.94 16.87 -18.66
C LEU A 113 21.00 17.16 -17.59
N HIS A 114 20.56 17.61 -16.44
CA HIS A 114 21.43 17.90 -15.28
C HIS A 114 21.06 16.99 -14.11
N ALA A 115 22.01 16.15 -13.69
CA ALA A 115 21.83 15.24 -12.56
C ALA A 115 22.94 15.37 -11.52
N GLN A 116 24.20 15.55 -11.96
CA GLN A 116 25.39 15.52 -11.10
C GLN A 116 25.69 16.86 -10.43
N ALA A 117 25.29 17.95 -11.06
CA ALA A 117 25.56 19.30 -10.56
C ALA A 117 24.39 20.23 -10.86
N LEU A 118 24.26 21.25 -10.04
CA LEU A 118 23.32 22.34 -10.31
C LEU A 118 23.72 23.04 -11.61
N PRO A 119 22.76 23.33 -12.51
CA PRO A 119 23.02 24.06 -13.73
C PRO A 119 23.54 25.47 -13.43
N ASN A 120 24.50 25.92 -14.22
CA ASN A 120 25.03 27.29 -14.12
C ASN A 120 24.07 28.30 -14.74
N GLY A 121 23.89 29.43 -14.09
CA GLY A 121 23.07 30.54 -14.60
C GLY A 121 21.65 30.58 -14.03
N GLN A 122 20.87 31.55 -14.51
CA GLN A 122 19.45 31.68 -14.17
C GLN A 122 18.62 30.91 -15.19
N GLY A 123 17.96 29.83 -14.73
CA GLY A 123 16.95 29.12 -15.52
C GLY A 123 15.72 29.97 -15.78
N MET A 124 14.94 29.60 -16.78
CA MET A 124 13.62 30.20 -17.01
C MET A 124 12.71 29.91 -15.82
N ILE A 125 12.14 30.95 -15.23
CA ILE A 125 11.26 30.82 -14.06
C ILE A 125 9.86 30.46 -14.53
N LEU A 126 9.33 29.36 -13.97
CA LEU A 126 7.95 28.91 -14.19
C LEU A 126 7.17 28.95 -12.87
N ALA A 127 5.99 29.56 -12.89
CA ALA A 127 5.11 29.59 -11.73
C ALA A 127 4.62 28.18 -11.37
N ASP A 128 4.40 27.94 -10.09
CA ASP A 128 3.87 26.66 -9.56
C ASP A 128 2.35 26.52 -9.75
N THR A 129 1.64 27.65 -9.86
CA THR A 129 0.19 27.66 -10.02
C THR A 129 -0.20 27.67 -11.50
N HIS A 130 -1.07 26.72 -11.88
CA HIS A 130 -1.58 26.64 -13.25
C HIS A 130 -2.44 27.88 -13.61
N ASN A 131 -2.16 28.45 -14.77
CA ASN A 131 -2.93 29.52 -15.37
C ASN A 131 -2.96 29.32 -16.90
N ASP A 132 -4.13 29.08 -17.45
CA ASP A 132 -4.35 28.84 -18.88
C ASP A 132 -4.16 30.08 -19.79
N LYS A 133 -4.09 31.29 -19.18
CA LYS A 133 -3.84 32.56 -19.90
C LYS A 133 -2.36 32.94 -19.94
N ARG A 134 -1.50 32.18 -19.31
CA ARG A 134 -0.06 32.45 -19.20
C ARG A 134 0.73 31.18 -19.47
N ASP A 135 1.78 31.29 -20.27
CA ASP A 135 2.65 30.15 -20.62
C ASP A 135 3.84 29.99 -19.65
N ASP A 136 4.01 30.96 -18.73
CA ASP A 136 5.10 31.00 -17.76
C ASP A 136 4.81 30.20 -16.48
N ASN A 137 4.14 29.07 -16.60
CA ASN A 137 3.92 28.14 -15.50
C ASN A 137 4.26 26.71 -15.91
N LEU A 138 4.68 25.90 -14.92
CA LEU A 138 5.11 24.52 -15.15
C LEU A 138 4.05 23.68 -15.86
N SER A 139 2.80 23.81 -15.43
CA SER A 139 1.71 23.02 -15.99
C SER A 139 1.46 23.31 -17.47
N ALA A 140 1.46 24.58 -17.87
CA ALA A 140 1.32 24.97 -19.29
C ALA A 140 2.51 24.47 -20.12
N TYR A 141 3.73 24.59 -19.57
CA TYR A 141 4.94 24.12 -20.24
C TYR A 141 4.88 22.60 -20.50
N LEU A 142 4.59 21.79 -19.47
CA LEU A 142 4.51 20.32 -19.61
C LEU A 142 3.36 19.88 -20.52
N LEU A 143 2.19 20.55 -20.47
CA LEU A 143 1.08 20.28 -21.37
C LEU A 143 1.44 20.60 -22.83
N GLY A 144 2.28 21.62 -23.06
CA GLY A 144 2.83 21.94 -24.38
C GLY A 144 3.67 20.82 -24.97
N GLN A 145 4.47 20.15 -24.15
CA GLN A 145 5.33 19.04 -24.57
C GLN A 145 4.54 17.78 -25.03
N ILE A 146 3.27 17.66 -24.61
CA ILE A 146 2.41 16.51 -24.91
C ILE A 146 1.16 16.87 -25.72
N ASP A 147 1.12 18.05 -26.33
CA ASP A 147 0.04 18.55 -27.19
C ASP A 147 -1.35 18.63 -26.50
N LEU A 148 -1.35 18.98 -25.22
CA LEU A 148 -2.57 19.17 -24.43
C LEU A 148 -2.77 20.61 -23.97
N THR A 149 -2.20 21.60 -24.65
CA THR A 149 -2.42 23.01 -24.34
C THR A 149 -3.86 23.44 -24.56
N GLN A 150 -4.33 24.36 -23.73
CA GLN A 150 -5.65 25.02 -23.85
C GLN A 150 -6.85 24.06 -23.86
N LYS A 151 -6.68 22.80 -23.46
CA LYS A 151 -7.79 21.84 -23.33
C LYS A 151 -8.67 22.19 -22.14
N ARG A 152 -9.95 21.95 -22.29
CA ARG A 152 -10.92 22.15 -21.22
C ARG A 152 -11.54 20.84 -20.78
N ILE A 153 -11.77 20.71 -19.48
CA ILE A 153 -12.40 19.54 -18.85
C ILE A 153 -13.63 19.99 -18.07
N ARG A 154 -14.62 19.14 -17.92
CA ARG A 154 -15.80 19.42 -17.08
C ARG A 154 -15.37 19.53 -15.62
N LYS A 155 -15.83 20.57 -14.96
CA LYS A 155 -15.62 20.79 -13.53
C LYS A 155 -16.69 20.09 -12.70
N ASN A 156 -17.92 20.04 -13.19
CA ASN A 156 -19.06 19.50 -12.49
C ASN A 156 -20.08 18.87 -13.48
N LYS A 157 -21.09 18.18 -12.93
CA LYS A 157 -22.16 17.56 -13.70
C LYS A 157 -23.03 18.57 -14.50
N ARG A 158 -23.00 19.85 -14.13
CA ARG A 158 -23.79 20.90 -14.81
C ARG A 158 -23.16 21.39 -16.11
N GLY A 159 -21.98 20.91 -16.46
CA GLY A 159 -21.30 21.28 -17.71
C GLY A 159 -20.38 22.49 -17.58
N ASP A 160 -20.15 23.03 -16.36
CA ASP A 160 -19.09 24.02 -16.18
C ASP A 160 -17.75 23.40 -16.54
N THR A 161 -16.94 24.15 -17.26
CA THR A 161 -15.61 23.69 -17.67
C THR A 161 -14.51 24.46 -16.95
N GLN A 162 -13.38 23.81 -16.78
CA GLN A 162 -12.14 24.42 -16.29
C GLN A 162 -10.99 24.07 -17.23
N SER A 163 -9.90 24.82 -17.16
CA SER A 163 -8.69 24.49 -17.90
C SER A 163 -8.08 23.17 -17.41
N LEU A 164 -7.58 22.36 -18.33
CA LEU A 164 -6.79 21.19 -18.01
C LEU A 164 -5.47 21.63 -17.40
N SER A 165 -5.09 21.08 -16.26
CA SER A 165 -3.76 21.23 -15.67
C SER A 165 -2.99 19.92 -15.75
N PHE A 166 -1.64 19.98 -15.72
CA PHE A 166 -0.82 18.76 -15.71
C PHE A 166 -1.08 17.91 -14.45
N ARG A 167 -1.50 18.52 -13.35
CA ARG A 167 -1.91 17.83 -12.12
C ARG A 167 -3.10 16.89 -12.31
N ASN A 168 -3.98 17.21 -13.25
CA ASN A 168 -5.11 16.32 -13.59
C ASN A 168 -4.62 15.02 -14.26
N LEU A 169 -3.50 15.07 -14.99
CA LEU A 169 -2.86 13.90 -15.61
C LEU A 169 -1.96 13.14 -14.63
N ALA A 170 -1.19 13.86 -13.81
CA ALA A 170 -0.22 13.30 -12.89
C ALA A 170 -0.82 12.19 -12.01
N ARG A 171 -2.07 12.37 -11.57
CA ARG A 171 -2.81 11.39 -10.80
C ARG A 171 -3.07 10.06 -11.50
N LEU A 172 -3.21 10.04 -12.83
CA LEU A 172 -3.45 8.82 -13.60
C LEU A 172 -2.15 8.09 -13.96
N ILE A 173 -1.00 8.70 -13.70
CA ILE A 173 0.32 8.15 -14.04
C ILE A 173 1.23 7.90 -12.84
N LEU A 174 0.96 8.56 -11.70
CA LEU A 174 1.71 8.38 -10.46
C LEU A 174 0.80 7.72 -9.42
N ILE A 175 0.98 6.45 -9.17
CA ILE A 175 0.13 5.67 -8.26
C ILE A 175 0.94 5.24 -7.04
N ASN A 176 0.63 5.79 -5.89
CA ASN A 176 1.31 5.46 -4.64
C ASN A 176 0.76 4.17 -4.02
N GLU A 177 1.44 3.68 -2.96
CA GLU A 177 1.11 2.44 -2.27
C GLU A 177 -0.34 2.41 -1.71
N GLN A 178 -0.91 3.56 -1.32
CA GLN A 178 -2.28 3.62 -0.81
C GLN A 178 -3.30 3.61 -1.95
N GLU A 179 -3.00 4.31 -3.04
CA GLU A 179 -3.88 4.39 -4.21
C GLU A 179 -3.92 3.06 -4.97
N ILE A 180 -2.82 2.32 -5.02
CA ILE A 180 -2.75 1.08 -5.79
C ILE A 180 -3.66 -0.02 -5.24
N ILE A 181 -3.91 -0.04 -3.92
CA ILE A 181 -4.77 -1.02 -3.24
C ILE A 181 -6.19 -0.51 -2.95
N GLN A 182 -6.53 0.71 -3.37
CA GLN A 182 -7.79 1.35 -2.99
C GLN A 182 -9.04 0.59 -3.48
N GLU A 183 -10.12 0.70 -2.70
CA GLU A 183 -11.43 0.10 -3.00
C GLU A 183 -12.33 0.98 -3.87
N ARG A 184 -11.81 2.09 -4.36
CA ARG A 184 -12.52 3.02 -5.23
C ARG A 184 -12.12 2.82 -6.69
N SER A 185 -12.94 3.33 -7.61
CA SER A 185 -12.57 3.42 -9.02
C SER A 185 -11.19 4.08 -9.19
N PRO A 186 -10.37 3.65 -10.16
CA PRO A 186 -9.11 4.32 -10.52
C PRO A 186 -9.28 5.81 -10.84
N LEU A 187 -10.48 6.21 -11.25
CA LEU A 187 -10.82 7.60 -11.56
C LEU A 187 -11.28 8.42 -10.35
N SER A 188 -11.50 7.79 -9.18
CA SER A 188 -11.96 8.48 -7.97
C SER A 188 -10.83 8.70 -6.97
N ASP A 189 -10.69 9.93 -6.45
CA ASP A 189 -9.75 10.27 -5.36
C ASP A 189 -10.43 10.37 -3.99
N GLY A 190 -11.72 10.05 -3.95
CA GLY A 190 -12.55 10.23 -2.79
C GLY A 190 -13.06 11.67 -2.63
N ASN A 191 -12.70 12.58 -3.53
CA ASN A 191 -13.26 13.91 -3.61
C ASN A 191 -14.28 13.96 -4.75
N LEU A 192 -15.54 13.94 -4.40
CA LEU A 192 -16.67 13.90 -5.35
C LEU A 192 -16.72 15.09 -6.31
N ILE A 193 -16.18 16.23 -5.90
CA ILE A 193 -16.08 17.41 -6.77
C ILE A 193 -15.08 17.15 -7.90
N ALA A 194 -14.01 16.43 -7.62
CA ALA A 194 -12.97 16.09 -8.59
C ALA A 194 -13.36 14.92 -9.53
N ASP A 195 -14.29 14.05 -9.13
CA ASP A 195 -14.68 12.86 -9.89
C ASP A 195 -15.19 13.17 -11.31
N THR A 196 -15.90 14.28 -11.48
CA THR A 196 -16.35 14.73 -12.81
C THR A 196 -15.17 15.18 -13.68
N ALA A 197 -14.24 15.93 -13.09
CA ALA A 197 -13.04 16.37 -13.78
C ALA A 197 -12.14 15.18 -14.15
N ASN A 198 -11.95 14.23 -13.24
CA ASN A 198 -11.15 13.01 -13.48
C ASN A 198 -11.76 12.16 -14.60
N THR A 199 -13.09 12.00 -14.63
CA THR A 199 -13.79 11.29 -15.71
C THR A 199 -13.64 12.03 -17.05
N SER A 200 -13.70 13.36 -17.04
CA SER A 200 -13.49 14.19 -18.23
C SER A 200 -12.06 14.05 -18.77
N VAL A 201 -11.04 14.01 -17.88
CA VAL A 201 -9.64 13.74 -18.25
C VAL A 201 -9.51 12.36 -18.88
N PHE A 202 -10.08 11.34 -18.26
CA PHE A 202 -10.06 9.99 -18.81
C PHE A 202 -10.71 9.92 -20.20
N LYS A 203 -11.88 10.56 -20.39
CA LYS A 203 -12.51 10.70 -21.72
C LYS A 203 -11.56 11.39 -22.71
N LEU A 204 -10.95 12.50 -22.33
CA LEU A 204 -10.02 13.23 -23.17
C LEU A 204 -8.84 12.33 -23.62
N LEU A 205 -8.25 11.57 -22.69
CA LEU A 205 -7.17 10.65 -23.00
C LEU A 205 -7.60 9.52 -23.94
N LEU A 206 -8.80 8.95 -23.76
CA LEU A 206 -9.29 7.87 -24.63
C LEU A 206 -9.73 8.35 -26.01
N THR A 207 -10.27 9.58 -26.14
CA THR A 207 -10.91 10.04 -27.35
C THR A 207 -10.17 11.18 -28.07
N GLY A 208 -9.25 11.86 -27.38
CA GLY A 208 -8.63 13.11 -27.85
C GLY A 208 -9.57 14.32 -27.84
N VAL A 209 -10.84 14.14 -27.46
CA VAL A 209 -11.87 15.18 -27.49
C VAL A 209 -12.05 15.80 -26.12
N ASP A 210 -11.79 17.09 -26.02
CA ASP A 210 -11.99 17.88 -24.81
C ASP A 210 -13.45 18.37 -24.65
N ASP A 211 -13.73 19.08 -23.58
CA ASP A 211 -15.06 19.60 -23.29
C ASP A 211 -15.22 21.11 -23.63
N SER A 212 -14.39 21.65 -24.51
CA SER A 212 -14.47 23.06 -24.94
C SER A 212 -15.78 23.42 -25.65
N ALA A 213 -16.39 22.45 -26.32
CA ALA A 213 -17.69 22.62 -27.03
C ALA A 213 -18.90 22.70 -26.07
N PHE A 214 -18.70 22.34 -24.78
CA PHE A 214 -19.77 22.48 -23.80
C PHE A 214 -19.92 23.95 -23.40
N THR A 215 -20.94 24.59 -23.90
CA THR A 215 -21.40 25.92 -23.45
C THR A 215 -22.42 25.71 -22.34
N ALA A 216 -22.13 26.16 -21.14
CA ALA A 216 -23.14 26.27 -20.09
C ALA A 216 -24.23 27.24 -20.58
N GLU A 217 -25.47 26.76 -20.70
CA GLU A 217 -26.61 27.57 -21.19
C GLU A 217 -26.88 28.81 -20.33
N ARG A 218 -26.35 28.87 -19.15
CA ARG A 218 -26.38 30.02 -18.24
C ARG A 218 -25.17 29.98 -17.28
N LYS A 219 -24.54 31.13 -17.05
CA LYS A 219 -23.49 31.21 -16.01
C LYS A 219 -24.11 30.91 -14.64
N PRO A 220 -23.76 29.79 -14.00
CA PRO A 220 -24.24 29.47 -12.66
C PRO A 220 -23.72 30.49 -11.66
N THR A 221 -24.57 30.90 -10.74
CA THR A 221 -24.14 31.72 -9.61
C THR A 221 -23.26 30.89 -8.65
N ALA A 222 -22.52 31.56 -7.76
CA ALA A 222 -21.74 30.86 -6.73
C ALA A 222 -22.62 29.96 -5.84
N GLU A 223 -23.86 30.36 -5.60
CA GLU A 223 -24.85 29.57 -4.84
C GLU A 223 -25.27 28.31 -5.59
N ASP A 224 -25.43 28.37 -6.92
CA ASP A 224 -25.78 27.22 -7.74
C ASP A 224 -24.66 26.18 -7.79
N GLN A 225 -23.42 26.64 -7.85
CA GLN A 225 -22.24 25.77 -7.78
C GLN A 225 -22.16 25.02 -6.45
N THR A 226 -22.38 25.73 -5.35
CA THR A 226 -22.36 25.16 -4.00
C THR A 226 -23.47 24.10 -3.84
N ARG A 227 -24.68 24.40 -4.31
CA ARG A 227 -25.84 23.50 -4.21
C ARG A 227 -25.68 22.23 -5.04
N GLY A 228 -25.17 22.34 -6.26
CA GLY A 228 -24.91 21.16 -7.09
C GLY A 228 -23.84 20.24 -6.51
N ALA A 229 -22.82 20.79 -5.90
CA ALA A 229 -21.83 20.00 -5.16
C ALA A 229 -22.47 19.30 -3.94
N GLN A 230 -23.38 19.98 -3.24
CA GLN A 230 -24.12 19.37 -2.12
C GLN A 230 -25.03 18.22 -2.57
N ILE A 231 -25.78 18.37 -3.69
CA ILE A 231 -26.64 17.30 -4.21
C ILE A 231 -25.80 16.10 -4.64
N ALA A 232 -24.71 16.31 -5.36
CA ALA A 232 -23.82 15.23 -5.77
C ALA A 232 -23.19 14.47 -4.59
N LEU A 233 -22.85 15.19 -3.52
CA LEU A 233 -22.38 14.57 -2.28
C LEU A 233 -23.48 13.72 -1.63
N LEU A 234 -24.70 14.24 -1.58
CA LEU A 234 -25.83 13.51 -1.00
C LEU A 234 -26.16 12.25 -1.80
N ASP A 235 -26.11 12.28 -3.14
CA ASP A 235 -26.33 11.11 -4.00
C ASP A 235 -25.36 9.97 -3.67
N GLN A 236 -24.11 10.30 -3.49
CA GLN A 236 -23.12 9.28 -3.14
C GLN A 236 -23.35 8.73 -1.75
N LEU A 237 -23.56 9.59 -0.75
CA LEU A 237 -23.83 9.16 0.62
C LEU A 237 -25.08 8.27 0.68
N ILE A 238 -26.13 8.63 -0.06
CA ILE A 238 -27.35 7.81 -0.18
C ILE A 238 -27.01 6.44 -0.78
N GLY A 239 -26.26 6.39 -1.88
CA GLY A 239 -25.83 5.13 -2.49
C GLY A 239 -24.97 4.25 -1.59
N ASP A 240 -24.15 4.85 -0.73
CA ASP A 240 -23.37 4.12 0.27
C ASP A 240 -24.28 3.53 1.36
N TYR A 241 -25.23 4.32 1.87
CA TYR A 241 -26.21 3.86 2.85
C TYR A 241 -27.18 2.81 2.28
N GLU A 242 -27.62 2.94 1.03
CA GLU A 242 -28.47 1.93 0.37
C GLU A 242 -27.76 0.58 0.23
N ARG A 243 -26.45 0.57 0.00
CA ARG A 243 -25.68 -0.67 0.00
C ARG A 243 -25.62 -1.30 1.36
N GLN A 244 -25.39 -0.50 2.41
CA GLN A 244 -25.39 -0.98 3.79
C GLN A 244 -26.78 -1.52 4.18
N VAL A 245 -27.88 -0.83 3.82
CA VAL A 245 -29.24 -1.27 4.09
C VAL A 245 -29.57 -2.62 3.45
N LYS A 246 -29.04 -2.91 2.25
CA LYS A 246 -29.23 -4.21 1.58
C LYS A 246 -28.60 -5.38 2.33
N GLU A 247 -27.61 -5.12 3.15
CA GLU A 247 -26.94 -6.12 3.98
C GLU A 247 -27.63 -6.32 5.33
N LEU A 248 -28.57 -5.43 5.71
CA LEU A 248 -29.31 -5.52 6.98
C LEU A 248 -30.49 -6.48 6.89
N ALA A 249 -30.62 -7.31 7.93
CA ALA A 249 -31.79 -8.20 8.11
C ALA A 249 -32.88 -7.50 8.94
N GLY A 250 -34.03 -7.19 8.33
CA GLY A 250 -35.21 -6.66 9.02
C GLY A 250 -35.57 -5.23 8.63
N LYS A 251 -36.85 -4.89 8.83
CA LYS A 251 -37.38 -3.55 8.58
C LYS A 251 -37.20 -2.63 9.79
N PRO A 252 -37.18 -1.29 9.62
CA PRO A 252 -36.97 -0.35 10.73
C PRO A 252 -37.93 -0.53 11.91
N GLU A 253 -39.21 -0.82 11.63
CA GLU A 253 -40.24 -1.00 12.64
C GLU A 253 -39.98 -2.26 13.46
N GLU A 254 -39.62 -3.37 12.82
CA GLU A 254 -39.31 -4.64 13.49
C GLU A 254 -38.03 -4.52 14.33
N LEU A 255 -37.04 -3.78 13.83
CA LEU A 255 -35.81 -3.51 14.56
C LEU A 255 -36.05 -2.62 15.80
N GLN A 256 -36.97 -1.65 15.73
CA GLN A 256 -37.31 -0.80 16.86
C GLN A 256 -38.00 -1.61 17.95
N GLU A 257 -38.99 -2.47 17.61
CA GLU A 257 -39.63 -3.36 18.57
C GLU A 257 -38.65 -4.36 19.19
N GLN A 258 -37.70 -4.84 18.43
CA GLN A 258 -36.65 -5.71 18.92
C GLN A 258 -35.74 -4.99 19.92
N LEU A 259 -35.37 -3.74 19.64
CA LEU A 259 -34.57 -2.90 20.52
C LEU A 259 -35.28 -2.66 21.85
N ASP A 260 -36.56 -2.30 21.80
CA ASP A 260 -37.36 -2.05 23.02
C ASP A 260 -37.47 -3.31 23.90
N ARG A 261 -37.55 -4.49 23.31
CA ARG A 261 -37.55 -5.77 24.04
C ARG A 261 -36.18 -6.07 24.67
N LEU A 262 -35.12 -5.82 23.93
CA LEU A 262 -33.74 -6.01 24.40
C LEU A 262 -33.42 -5.06 25.55
N GLU A 263 -33.80 -3.79 25.48
CA GLU A 263 -33.57 -2.80 26.54
C GLU A 263 -34.28 -3.17 27.84
N ARG A 264 -35.56 -3.59 27.80
CA ARG A 264 -36.27 -4.06 29.00
C ARG A 264 -35.59 -5.29 29.62
N THR A 265 -35.11 -6.21 28.80
CA THR A 265 -34.44 -7.41 29.31
C THR A 265 -33.08 -7.06 29.91
N MET A 266 -32.36 -6.13 29.28
CA MET A 266 -31.08 -5.62 29.79
C MET A 266 -31.22 -4.91 31.13
N ASP A 267 -32.25 -4.07 31.32
CA ASP A 267 -32.52 -3.39 32.58
C ASP A 267 -32.79 -4.40 33.72
N SER A 268 -33.59 -5.42 33.45
CA SER A 268 -33.86 -6.50 34.42
C SER A 268 -32.58 -7.27 34.79
N GLN A 269 -31.78 -7.63 33.79
CA GLN A 269 -30.52 -8.35 34.02
C GLN A 269 -29.45 -7.47 34.69
N SER A 270 -29.40 -6.17 34.37
CA SER A 270 -28.50 -5.21 35.02
C SER A 270 -28.75 -5.13 36.52
N ASN A 271 -30.03 -5.07 36.95
CA ASN A 271 -30.38 -5.07 38.35
C ASN A 271 -29.98 -6.37 39.06
N GLN A 272 -30.21 -7.50 38.40
CA GLN A 272 -29.81 -8.82 38.93
C GLN A 272 -28.27 -8.94 39.02
N LEU A 273 -27.56 -8.42 38.03
CA LEU A 273 -26.09 -8.39 37.99
C LEU A 273 -25.54 -7.55 39.15
N ALA A 274 -26.10 -6.35 39.37
CA ALA A 274 -25.66 -5.45 40.45
C ALA A 274 -25.80 -6.09 41.84
N VAL A 275 -26.92 -6.77 42.11
CA VAL A 275 -27.12 -7.49 43.36
C VAL A 275 -26.12 -8.65 43.52
N THR A 276 -25.93 -9.44 42.47
CA THR A 276 -25.00 -10.58 42.49
C THR A 276 -23.56 -10.12 42.60
N GLU A 277 -23.17 -9.01 41.93
CA GLU A 277 -21.84 -8.40 42.05
C GLU A 277 -21.55 -7.87 43.45
N ALA A 278 -22.54 -7.26 44.12
CA ALA A 278 -22.39 -6.81 45.50
C ALA A 278 -22.12 -7.98 46.45
N GLN A 279 -22.88 -9.08 46.32
CA GLN A 279 -22.67 -10.31 47.07
C GLN A 279 -21.30 -10.95 46.82
N PHE A 280 -20.89 -10.99 45.55
CA PHE A 280 -19.58 -11.51 45.14
C PHE A 280 -18.43 -10.66 45.66
N LYS A 281 -18.57 -9.34 45.60
CA LYS A 281 -17.55 -8.39 46.07
C LYS A 281 -17.26 -8.55 47.55
N GLU A 282 -18.32 -8.70 48.37
CA GLU A 282 -18.18 -8.91 49.80
C GLU A 282 -17.49 -10.24 50.13
N ALA A 283 -17.91 -11.34 49.47
CA ALA A 283 -17.28 -12.64 49.61
C ALA A 283 -15.83 -12.69 49.13
N THR A 284 -15.54 -11.94 48.06
CA THR A 284 -14.20 -11.92 47.43
C THR A 284 -13.17 -11.13 48.23
N VAL A 285 -13.57 -10.08 48.96
CA VAL A 285 -12.65 -9.30 49.81
C VAL A 285 -12.03 -10.18 50.87
N GLN A 286 -12.79 -11.08 51.48
CA GLN A 286 -12.30 -12.01 52.53
C GLN A 286 -11.34 -13.07 51.95
N ARG A 287 -11.55 -13.49 50.66
CA ARG A 287 -10.68 -14.46 49.98
C ARG A 287 -9.41 -13.82 49.43
N ARG A 288 -9.44 -12.51 49.09
CA ARG A 288 -8.40 -11.81 48.34
C ARG A 288 -7.02 -11.87 48.99
N ASP A 289 -6.96 -11.74 50.32
CA ASP A 289 -5.68 -11.74 51.02
C ASP A 289 -4.99 -13.11 51.01
N VAL A 290 -5.76 -14.20 51.04
CA VAL A 290 -5.22 -15.56 50.99
C VAL A 290 -4.92 -15.93 49.53
N ALA A 291 -5.83 -15.61 48.60
CA ALA A 291 -5.66 -15.83 47.18
C ALA A 291 -4.45 -15.04 46.62
N LYS A 292 -4.26 -13.80 47.06
CA LYS A 292 -3.11 -12.98 46.62
C LYS A 292 -1.79 -13.61 47.00
N ARG A 293 -1.65 -14.11 48.23
CA ARG A 293 -0.43 -14.80 48.69
C ARG A 293 -0.18 -16.11 47.95
N LEU A 294 -1.25 -16.84 47.65
CA LEU A 294 -1.14 -18.09 46.88
C LEU A 294 -0.87 -17.78 45.41
N GLU A 295 -1.50 -16.77 44.85
CA GLU A 295 -1.31 -16.33 43.48
C GLU A 295 0.12 -15.84 43.24
N GLU A 296 0.66 -15.02 44.14
CA GLU A 296 2.06 -14.57 44.09
C GLU A 296 3.01 -15.77 44.12
N ALA A 297 2.75 -16.74 44.99
CA ALA A 297 3.54 -17.97 45.09
C ALA A 297 3.41 -18.85 43.82
N ASN A 298 2.17 -19.01 43.34
CA ASN A 298 1.90 -19.77 42.12
C ASN A 298 2.46 -19.12 40.86
N ASN A 299 2.29 -17.79 40.69
CA ASN A 299 2.82 -17.06 39.56
C ASN A 299 4.34 -17.20 39.51
N ARG A 300 5.00 -17.09 40.69
CA ARG A 300 6.43 -17.25 40.74
C ARG A 300 6.87 -18.68 40.42
N LEU A 301 6.16 -19.69 40.90
CA LEU A 301 6.45 -21.08 40.58
C LEU A 301 6.21 -21.39 39.11
N THR A 302 5.13 -20.87 38.52
CA THR A 302 4.84 -21.00 37.10
C THR A 302 5.91 -20.31 36.23
N GLU A 303 6.31 -19.09 36.64
CA GLU A 303 7.40 -18.38 35.97
C GLU A 303 8.70 -19.18 35.99
N ILE A 304 9.04 -19.74 37.18
CA ILE A 304 10.23 -20.56 37.33
C ILE A 304 10.13 -21.81 36.46
N THR A 305 8.99 -22.50 36.43
CA THR A 305 8.76 -23.69 35.63
C THR A 305 8.87 -23.37 34.13
N ALA A 306 8.21 -22.30 33.67
CA ALA A 306 8.29 -21.86 32.27
C ALA A 306 9.71 -21.43 31.87
N LEU A 307 10.46 -20.80 32.81
CA LEU A 307 11.86 -20.47 32.60
C LEU A 307 12.71 -21.73 32.47
N LEU A 308 12.50 -22.72 33.35
CA LEU A 308 13.21 -24.00 33.32
C LEU A 308 12.93 -24.78 32.04
N GLU A 309 11.69 -24.81 31.55
CA GLU A 309 11.34 -25.41 30.26
C GLU A 309 12.02 -24.68 29.09
N ARG A 310 11.95 -23.34 29.08
CA ARG A 310 12.65 -22.54 28.06
C ARG A 310 14.15 -22.73 28.10
N PHE A 311 14.73 -22.80 29.29
CA PHE A 311 16.15 -23.05 29.45
C PHE A 311 16.54 -24.45 29.06
N THR A 312 15.68 -25.45 29.27
CA THR A 312 15.87 -26.81 28.77
C THR A 312 15.86 -26.85 27.23
N LEU A 313 14.93 -26.13 26.61
CA LEU A 313 14.90 -25.98 25.15
C LEU A 313 16.13 -25.19 24.64
N LEU A 314 16.51 -24.13 25.35
CA LEU A 314 17.70 -23.36 25.01
C LEU A 314 18.99 -24.18 25.17
N GLU A 315 19.05 -25.00 26.20
CA GLU A 315 20.17 -25.95 26.39
C GLU A 315 20.23 -26.98 25.24
N ALA A 316 19.05 -27.49 24.82
CA ALA A 316 18.96 -28.39 23.66
C ALA A 316 19.37 -27.68 22.37
N HIS A 317 18.98 -26.42 22.22
CA HIS A 317 19.38 -25.58 21.09
C HIS A 317 20.90 -25.35 21.06
N TYR A 318 21.48 -25.00 22.20
CA TYR A 318 22.94 -24.85 22.30
C TYR A 318 23.67 -26.16 21.96
N ARG A 319 23.15 -27.33 22.41
CA ARG A 319 23.70 -28.63 22.01
C ARG A 319 23.60 -28.88 20.51
N SER A 320 22.46 -28.56 19.92
CA SER A 320 22.25 -28.69 18.48
C SER A 320 23.16 -27.75 17.68
N ASP A 321 23.25 -26.48 18.14
CA ASP A 321 24.14 -25.50 17.51
C ASP A 321 25.61 -25.90 17.64
N LEU A 322 26.02 -26.38 18.81
CA LEU A 322 27.38 -26.92 19.01
C LEU A 322 27.64 -28.10 18.08
N ALA A 323 26.69 -29.05 17.96
CA ALA A 323 26.82 -30.17 17.03
C ALA A 323 26.93 -29.71 15.57
N ARG A 324 26.06 -28.77 15.18
CA ARG A 324 26.07 -28.19 13.84
C ARG A 324 27.36 -27.42 13.55
N LEU A 325 27.78 -26.57 14.49
CA LEU A 325 29.01 -25.79 14.35
C LEU A 325 30.25 -26.69 14.36
N SER A 326 30.26 -27.73 15.18
CA SER A 326 31.32 -28.74 15.14
C SER A 326 31.36 -29.50 13.81
N ALA A 327 30.19 -29.82 13.24
CA ALA A 327 30.12 -30.43 11.91
C ALA A 327 30.61 -29.44 10.83
N ILE A 328 30.32 -28.15 10.97
CA ILE A 328 30.84 -27.11 10.06
C ILE A 328 32.35 -26.99 10.19
N GLU A 329 32.87 -26.99 11.41
CA GLU A 329 34.30 -26.97 11.68
C GLU A 329 35.02 -28.20 11.08
N GLU A 330 34.43 -29.39 11.27
CA GLU A 330 34.93 -30.64 10.72
C GLU A 330 34.81 -30.68 9.19
N ALA A 331 33.64 -30.33 8.66
CA ALA A 331 33.43 -30.21 7.22
C ALA A 331 34.35 -29.18 6.58
N GLY A 332 34.54 -28.04 7.20
CA GLY A 332 35.43 -27.00 6.69
C GLY A 332 36.88 -27.46 6.62
N SER A 333 37.34 -28.24 7.57
CA SER A 333 38.67 -28.84 7.55
C SER A 333 38.81 -29.92 6.44
N LEU A 334 37.74 -30.68 6.19
CA LEU A 334 37.67 -31.61 5.09
C LEU A 334 37.63 -30.92 3.73
N PHE A 335 36.94 -29.76 3.67
CA PHE A 335 36.85 -28.95 2.46
C PHE A 335 38.19 -28.35 2.05
N ALA A 336 38.94 -27.83 3.00
CA ALA A 336 40.31 -27.36 2.75
C ALA A 336 41.21 -28.47 2.17
N ALA A 337 40.87 -29.76 2.44
CA ALA A 337 41.59 -30.91 1.93
C ALA A 337 41.05 -31.46 0.59
N LEU A 338 39.80 -31.15 0.20
CA LEU A 338 39.12 -31.80 -0.93
C LEU A 338 39.19 -31.01 -2.26
N GLY A 339 39.74 -29.79 -2.28
CA GLY A 339 39.95 -29.03 -3.52
C GLY A 339 38.67 -28.82 -4.35
N ASP A 340 38.65 -29.24 -5.58
CA ASP A 340 37.70 -28.89 -6.64
C ASP A 340 36.29 -29.53 -6.60
N SER A 341 35.76 -29.86 -5.43
CA SER A 341 34.43 -30.50 -5.30
C SER A 341 33.26 -29.52 -5.33
N ALA A 342 32.05 -30.03 -5.66
CA ALA A 342 30.83 -29.21 -5.61
C ALA A 342 30.60 -28.59 -4.22
N CYS A 343 30.08 -27.37 -4.14
CA CYS A 343 29.86 -26.66 -2.88
C CYS A 343 28.96 -27.44 -1.93
N PRO A 344 29.40 -27.85 -0.74
CA PRO A 344 28.62 -28.69 0.16
C PRO A 344 27.55 -27.92 0.94
N LEU A 345 27.60 -26.59 0.94
CA LEU A 345 26.56 -25.75 1.56
C LEU A 345 25.35 -25.56 0.65
N CYS A 346 25.55 -25.41 -0.65
CA CYS A 346 24.47 -25.13 -1.58
C CYS A 346 24.32 -26.14 -2.74
N GLY A 347 25.22 -27.12 -2.83
CA GLY A 347 25.19 -28.16 -3.89
C GLY A 347 25.56 -27.65 -5.31
N ALA A 348 25.94 -26.39 -5.45
CA ALA A 348 26.25 -25.81 -6.75
C ALA A 348 27.55 -26.40 -7.32
N SER A 349 27.53 -26.82 -8.57
CA SER A 349 28.74 -27.20 -9.30
C SER A 349 29.62 -25.98 -9.54
N LYS A 350 30.93 -26.18 -9.73
CA LYS A 350 31.96 -25.14 -9.91
C LYS A 350 31.58 -24.10 -10.98
N ASP A 351 30.89 -24.51 -12.04
CA ASP A 351 30.46 -23.65 -13.13
C ASP A 351 29.29 -22.72 -12.76
N HIS A 352 28.62 -22.97 -11.66
CA HIS A 352 27.46 -22.23 -11.14
C HIS A 352 27.73 -21.56 -9.79
N GLN A 353 28.96 -21.70 -9.26
CA GLN A 353 29.36 -20.98 -8.07
C GLN A 353 29.79 -19.58 -8.50
N ALA A 354 29.03 -18.56 -8.09
CA ALA A 354 29.50 -17.20 -8.20
C ALA A 354 30.82 -17.09 -7.43
N LYS A 355 31.92 -16.76 -8.12
CA LYS A 355 33.26 -16.74 -7.51
C LYS A 355 33.38 -15.82 -6.30
N GLU A 356 32.46 -14.86 -6.15
CA GLU A 356 32.44 -13.92 -5.02
C GLU A 356 31.64 -14.44 -3.80
N ASP A 357 30.70 -15.39 -3.99
CA ASP A 357 29.80 -15.84 -2.91
C ASP A 357 30.16 -17.23 -2.34
N CYS A 358 30.84 -18.07 -3.08
CA CYS A 358 31.18 -19.44 -2.66
C CYS A 358 32.66 -19.65 -2.29
N GLU A 359 33.56 -18.77 -2.71
CA GLU A 359 34.96 -18.73 -2.24
C GLU A 359 35.14 -17.90 -0.95
N GLY A 360 34.04 -17.77 -0.16
CA GLY A 360 34.17 -17.26 1.21
C GLY A 360 35.18 -18.15 1.95
N ASP A 361 36.28 -17.52 2.30
CA ASP A 361 37.42 -18.01 3.06
C ASP A 361 36.97 -19.10 4.08
N VAL A 362 37.14 -20.38 3.68
CA VAL A 362 36.73 -21.55 4.52
C VAL A 362 37.41 -21.44 5.89
N ASP A 363 38.61 -20.89 5.95
CA ASP A 363 39.35 -20.64 7.20
C ASP A 363 38.62 -19.62 8.08
N ARG A 364 38.04 -18.60 7.50
CA ARG A 364 37.19 -17.63 8.24
C ARG A 364 35.91 -18.26 8.75
N VAL A 365 35.27 -19.13 7.99
CA VAL A 365 34.07 -19.85 8.42
C VAL A 365 34.41 -20.77 9.58
N VAL A 366 35.52 -21.52 9.49
CA VAL A 366 36.01 -22.40 10.56
C VAL A 366 36.38 -21.59 11.79
N ALA A 367 37.12 -20.48 11.64
CA ALA A 367 37.48 -19.59 12.76
C ALA A 367 36.23 -18.98 13.43
N ALA A 368 35.27 -18.55 12.64
CA ALA A 368 33.99 -18.06 13.16
C ALA A 368 33.20 -19.13 13.90
N ALA A 369 33.17 -20.37 13.36
CA ALA A 369 32.55 -21.50 14.05
C ALA A 369 33.20 -21.82 15.38
N ARG A 370 34.54 -21.83 15.47
CA ARG A 370 35.29 -22.01 16.73
C ARG A 370 34.99 -20.93 17.76
N ALA A 371 34.98 -19.67 17.32
CA ALA A 371 34.67 -18.54 18.20
C ALA A 371 33.23 -18.65 18.75
N GLU A 372 32.28 -19.01 17.93
CA GLU A 372 30.90 -19.17 18.37
C GLU A 372 30.70 -20.41 19.24
N ILE A 373 31.41 -21.51 18.99
CA ILE A 373 31.47 -22.69 19.90
C ILE A 373 31.95 -22.28 21.30
N ALA A 374 33.04 -21.53 21.40
CA ALA A 374 33.58 -21.06 22.69
C ALA A 374 32.56 -20.19 23.44
N LYS A 375 31.93 -19.28 22.75
CA LYS A 375 30.89 -18.38 23.28
C LYS A 375 29.65 -19.15 23.75
N ILE A 376 29.19 -20.13 22.96
CA ILE A 376 28.04 -20.97 23.33
C ILE A 376 28.37 -21.80 24.58
N LYS A 377 29.58 -22.34 24.72
CA LYS A 377 30.02 -23.10 25.92
C LYS A 377 29.95 -22.27 27.20
N VAL A 378 30.41 -21.00 27.15
CA VAL A 378 30.30 -20.08 28.30
C VAL A 378 28.82 -19.85 28.65
N ARG A 379 27.99 -19.54 27.66
CA ARG A 379 26.56 -19.36 27.88
C ARG A 379 25.86 -20.61 28.42
N GLN A 380 26.31 -21.78 28.03
CA GLN A 380 25.78 -23.05 28.52
C GLN A 380 26.08 -23.24 30.03
N THR A 381 27.26 -22.85 30.48
CA THR A 381 27.62 -22.89 31.92
C THR A 381 26.77 -21.90 32.73
N ASP A 382 26.66 -20.65 32.28
CA ASP A 382 25.84 -19.62 32.95
C ASP A 382 24.36 -20.05 33.03
N LEU A 383 23.87 -20.71 31.96
CA LEU A 383 22.53 -21.26 31.92
C LEU A 383 22.31 -22.38 32.96
N ALA A 384 23.26 -23.28 33.10
CA ALA A 384 23.22 -24.39 34.07
C ALA A 384 23.16 -23.89 35.53
N ASP A 385 23.98 -22.90 35.89
CA ASP A 385 23.98 -22.27 37.22
C ASP A 385 22.63 -21.57 37.49
N THR A 386 22.10 -20.86 36.51
CA THR A 386 20.78 -20.21 36.60
C THR A 386 19.67 -21.25 36.80
N MET A 387 19.70 -22.37 36.07
CA MET A 387 18.75 -23.44 36.21
C MET A 387 18.77 -24.11 37.60
N THR A 388 19.96 -24.24 38.18
CA THR A 388 20.12 -24.80 39.55
C THR A 388 19.48 -23.89 40.58
N THR A 389 19.77 -22.60 40.54
CA THR A 389 19.18 -21.60 41.43
C THR A 389 17.65 -21.57 41.37
N LEU A 390 17.10 -21.62 40.15
CA LEU A 390 15.65 -21.67 39.94
C LEU A 390 15.01 -22.95 40.48
N ARG A 391 15.69 -24.11 40.40
CA ARG A 391 15.20 -25.37 40.98
C ARG A 391 15.09 -25.31 42.49
N ASP A 392 16.12 -24.74 43.16
CA ASP A 392 16.09 -24.58 44.63
C ASP A 392 14.98 -23.63 45.10
N GLU A 393 14.74 -22.56 44.34
CA GLU A 393 13.63 -21.63 44.57
C GLU A 393 12.28 -22.36 44.41
N ALA A 394 12.11 -23.18 43.35
CA ALA A 394 10.90 -23.95 43.10
C ALA A 394 10.59 -24.91 44.26
N VAL A 395 11.57 -25.67 44.74
CA VAL A 395 11.41 -26.57 45.91
C VAL A 395 10.95 -25.82 47.15
N SER A 396 11.46 -24.61 47.40
CA SER A 396 11.02 -23.77 48.52
C SER A 396 9.54 -23.39 48.41
N PHE A 397 9.06 -23.07 47.22
CA PHE A 397 7.63 -22.77 47.00
C PHE A 397 6.76 -24.02 47.13
N GLU A 398 7.17 -25.16 46.58
CA GLU A 398 6.45 -26.43 46.68
C GLU A 398 6.17 -26.85 48.14
N ARG A 399 7.12 -26.61 49.04
CA ARG A 399 6.94 -26.89 50.48
C ARG A 399 5.96 -25.95 51.18
N ARG A 400 5.82 -24.70 50.74
CA ARG A 400 4.91 -23.69 51.36
C ARG A 400 3.50 -23.74 50.78
N MET A 401 3.36 -24.11 49.53
CA MET A 401 2.07 -24.09 48.82
C MET A 401 0.98 -24.99 49.39
N PRO A 402 1.23 -26.23 49.84
CA PRO A 402 0.16 -27.08 50.34
C PRO A 402 -0.65 -26.45 51.50
N ARG A 403 0.01 -25.69 52.37
CA ARG A 403 -0.66 -24.98 53.49
C ARG A 403 -1.54 -23.81 52.99
N LEU A 404 -1.06 -23.09 51.98
CA LEU A 404 -1.83 -22.00 51.35
C LEU A 404 -2.99 -22.54 50.52
N VAL A 405 -2.78 -23.64 49.78
CA VAL A 405 -3.80 -24.33 48.98
C VAL A 405 -4.95 -24.89 49.87
N SER A 406 -4.60 -25.52 51.01
CA SER A 406 -5.64 -26.02 51.93
C SER A 406 -6.52 -24.88 52.45
N ARG A 407 -5.91 -23.76 52.83
CA ARG A 407 -6.64 -22.60 53.33
C ARG A 407 -7.47 -21.90 52.24
N LEU A 408 -6.93 -21.82 51.02
CA LEU A 408 -7.68 -21.27 49.88
C LEU A 408 -8.85 -22.18 49.47
N ARG A 409 -8.67 -23.49 49.51
CA ARG A 409 -9.71 -24.47 49.16
C ARG A 409 -10.88 -24.40 50.10
N GLU A 410 -10.64 -24.21 51.42
CA GLU A 410 -11.69 -23.94 52.41
C GLU A 410 -12.45 -22.66 52.09
N LEU A 411 -11.72 -21.56 51.77
CA LEU A 411 -12.32 -20.27 51.47
C LEU A 411 -12.97 -20.20 50.08
N SER A 412 -12.45 -20.95 49.12
CA SER A 412 -12.97 -20.99 47.74
C SER A 412 -14.19 -21.87 47.60
N GLY A 413 -14.28 -22.95 48.40
CA GLY A 413 -15.45 -23.84 48.41
C GLY A 413 -16.77 -23.13 48.71
N GLU A 414 -16.75 -22.11 49.55
CA GLU A 414 -17.91 -21.26 49.83
C GLU A 414 -18.28 -20.34 48.65
N ILE A 415 -17.29 -19.80 47.97
CA ILE A 415 -17.51 -18.83 46.88
C ILE A 415 -17.83 -19.52 45.56
N ASP A 416 -17.15 -20.60 45.22
CA ASP A 416 -17.19 -21.22 43.88
C ASP A 416 -18.42 -22.10 43.65
N SER A 417 -19.12 -22.53 44.71
CA SER A 417 -20.28 -23.43 44.59
C SER A 417 -21.58 -22.75 44.19
N VAL A 418 -21.74 -21.46 44.44
CA VAL A 418 -23.05 -20.79 44.25
C VAL A 418 -22.98 -19.51 43.41
N VAL A 419 -21.98 -18.65 43.59
CA VAL A 419 -22.07 -17.27 43.05
C VAL A 419 -21.30 -17.08 41.75
N ALA A 420 -20.15 -17.70 41.59
CA ALA A 420 -19.29 -17.47 40.42
C ALA A 420 -19.87 -18.00 39.09
N PRO A 421 -20.50 -19.18 39.03
CA PRO A 421 -21.11 -19.67 37.77
C PRO A 421 -22.28 -18.76 37.35
N ASN A 422 -23.13 -18.37 38.33
CA ASN A 422 -24.30 -17.54 38.06
C ASN A 422 -23.88 -16.13 37.58
N LEU A 423 -22.86 -15.55 38.21
CA LEU A 423 -22.32 -14.25 37.78
C LEU A 423 -21.70 -14.29 36.37
N ARG A 424 -20.99 -15.35 36.03
CA ARG A 424 -20.46 -15.54 34.69
C ARG A 424 -21.57 -15.66 33.66
N GLN A 425 -22.56 -16.46 33.93
CA GLN A 425 -23.70 -16.65 33.05
C GLN A 425 -24.47 -15.33 32.85
N LEU A 426 -24.73 -14.58 33.92
CA LEU A 426 -25.40 -13.29 33.85
C LEU A 426 -24.57 -12.25 33.04
N ARG A 427 -23.25 -12.21 33.25
CA ARG A 427 -22.37 -11.32 32.49
C ARG A 427 -22.30 -11.68 31.00
N THR A 428 -22.21 -12.97 30.68
CA THR A 428 -22.20 -13.44 29.30
C THR A 428 -23.51 -13.10 28.61
N SER A 429 -24.63 -13.41 29.26
CA SER A 429 -25.97 -13.11 28.75
C SER A 429 -26.19 -11.60 28.59
N TYR A 430 -25.76 -10.79 29.57
CA TYR A 430 -25.86 -9.33 29.48
C TYR A 430 -25.01 -8.78 28.33
N LYS A 431 -23.80 -9.31 28.17
CA LYS A 431 -22.92 -8.92 27.05
C LYS A 431 -23.53 -9.28 25.69
N GLU A 432 -24.05 -10.50 25.55
CA GLU A 432 -24.72 -10.93 24.32
C GLU A 432 -25.94 -10.06 23.98
N LEU A 433 -26.71 -9.67 25.02
CA LEU A 433 -27.81 -8.75 24.82
C LEU A 433 -27.37 -7.34 24.47
N ALA A 434 -26.27 -6.85 25.06
CA ALA A 434 -25.69 -5.55 24.75
C ALA A 434 -25.13 -5.51 23.34
N ASP A 435 -24.40 -6.56 22.94
CA ASP A 435 -23.85 -6.70 21.56
C ASP A 435 -25.01 -6.73 20.54
N LYS A 436 -26.04 -7.54 20.76
CA LYS A 436 -27.27 -7.55 19.94
C LYS A 436 -27.99 -6.21 19.91
N GLY A 437 -28.09 -5.54 21.07
CA GLY A 437 -28.65 -4.20 21.15
C GLY A 437 -27.84 -3.18 20.39
N GLY A 438 -26.50 -3.32 20.39
CA GLY A 438 -25.58 -2.53 19.59
C GLY A 438 -25.81 -2.70 18.09
N GLU A 439 -25.86 -3.95 17.62
CA GLU A 439 -26.15 -4.29 16.21
C GLU A 439 -27.49 -3.71 15.73
N VAL A 440 -28.53 -3.84 16.55
CA VAL A 440 -29.85 -3.28 16.21
C VAL A 440 -29.84 -1.75 16.19
N LYS A 441 -29.13 -1.10 17.12
CA LYS A 441 -28.96 0.37 17.14
C LYS A 441 -28.20 0.87 15.92
N GLU A 442 -27.15 0.16 15.54
CA GLU A 442 -26.36 0.47 14.35
C GLU A 442 -27.21 0.34 13.07
N ALA A 443 -27.97 -0.76 12.95
CA ALA A 443 -28.91 -0.95 11.86
C ALA A 443 -29.95 0.18 11.78
N LEU A 444 -30.55 0.57 12.90
CA LEU A 444 -31.50 1.69 12.97
C LEU A 444 -30.84 3.04 12.67
N ALA A 445 -29.58 3.24 13.06
CA ALA A 445 -28.83 4.47 12.74
C ALA A 445 -28.58 4.59 11.23
N ILE A 446 -28.30 3.47 10.54
CA ILE A 446 -28.17 3.43 9.09
C ILE A 446 -29.49 3.84 8.41
N TYR A 447 -30.63 3.29 8.83
CA TYR A 447 -31.94 3.68 8.29
C TYR A 447 -32.28 5.15 8.53
N ARG A 448 -32.00 5.68 9.74
CA ARG A 448 -32.22 7.10 10.06
C ARG A 448 -31.30 7.99 9.21
N GLY A 449 -30.01 7.64 9.11
CA GLY A 449 -29.06 8.36 8.28
C GLY A 449 -29.48 8.41 6.81
N LEU A 450 -29.97 7.29 6.27
CA LEU A 450 -30.50 7.23 4.90
C LEU A 450 -31.71 8.15 4.74
N SER A 451 -32.68 8.10 5.67
CA SER A 451 -33.89 8.95 5.63
C SER A 451 -33.54 10.44 5.67
N ASP A 452 -32.63 10.84 6.58
CA ASP A 452 -32.18 12.23 6.71
C ASP A 452 -31.48 12.73 5.43
N LEU A 453 -30.67 11.89 4.81
CA LEU A 453 -29.99 12.24 3.55
C LEU A 453 -30.96 12.39 2.39
N ILE A 454 -31.95 11.50 2.28
CA ILE A 454 -33.01 11.56 1.25
C ILE A 454 -33.84 12.83 1.42
N GLU A 455 -34.24 13.16 2.64
CA GLU A 455 -35.02 14.38 2.92
C GLU A 455 -34.22 15.64 2.58
N ARG A 456 -32.94 15.68 3.00
CA ARG A 456 -32.05 16.81 2.72
C ARG A 456 -31.81 16.97 1.20
N LYS A 457 -31.63 15.88 0.47
CA LYS A 457 -31.52 15.90 -0.99
C LYS A 457 -32.78 16.43 -1.64
N ALA A 458 -33.95 15.89 -1.27
CA ALA A 458 -35.24 16.31 -1.81
C ALA A 458 -35.52 17.81 -1.61
N LYS A 459 -35.08 18.36 -0.46
CA LYS A 459 -35.21 19.80 -0.19
C LYS A 459 -34.32 20.63 -1.13
N LEU A 460 -33.07 20.23 -1.34
CA LEU A 460 -32.13 20.92 -2.23
C LEU A 460 -32.58 20.82 -3.70
N GLU A 461 -33.10 19.66 -4.12
CA GLU A 461 -33.61 19.43 -5.48
C GLU A 461 -34.86 20.29 -5.77
N LYS A 462 -35.81 20.38 -4.85
CA LYS A 462 -36.96 21.27 -4.97
C LYS A 462 -36.57 22.74 -5.10
N GLU A 463 -35.58 23.17 -4.37
CA GLU A 463 -35.05 24.52 -4.48
C GLU A 463 -34.34 24.76 -5.81
N ASP A 464 -33.71 23.74 -6.39
CA ASP A 464 -33.05 23.78 -7.70
C ASP A 464 -34.06 23.73 -8.86
N GLU A 465 -35.04 22.84 -8.78
CA GLU A 465 -36.13 22.75 -9.78
C GLU A 465 -36.98 24.05 -9.88
N ALA A 466 -37.23 24.68 -8.73
CA ALA A 466 -37.95 25.96 -8.70
C ALA A 466 -37.21 27.10 -9.44
N ARG A 467 -35.87 26.98 -9.54
CA ARG A 467 -35.03 28.01 -10.19
C ARG A 467 -34.68 27.72 -11.65
N PHE A 468 -34.59 26.45 -12.06
CA PHE A 468 -33.97 26.07 -13.33
C PHE A 468 -34.89 25.28 -14.28
N GLY A 469 -36.02 24.78 -13.86
CA GLY A 469 -36.86 23.87 -14.66
C GLY A 469 -36.22 22.52 -14.89
N SER A 470 -37.00 21.51 -15.20
CA SER A 470 -36.55 20.14 -15.45
C SER A 470 -35.66 20.05 -16.71
N ALA A 471 -34.37 19.97 -16.53
CA ALA A 471 -33.39 19.71 -17.59
C ALA A 471 -32.73 18.35 -17.38
N ASN A 472 -33.32 17.31 -18.00
CA ASN A 472 -32.71 15.97 -18.14
C ASN A 472 -31.55 16.01 -19.14
N ALA A 473 -30.35 16.42 -18.74
CA ALA A 473 -29.17 16.31 -19.62
C ALA A 473 -27.84 16.29 -18.86
N ALA A 474 -27.64 15.39 -17.88
CA ALA A 474 -26.39 15.49 -17.11
C ALA A 474 -25.65 14.19 -16.76
N THR A 475 -26.06 13.04 -17.28
CA THR A 475 -25.38 11.77 -16.98
C THR A 475 -24.48 11.24 -18.08
N ASP A 476 -24.52 11.82 -19.26
CA ASP A 476 -23.66 11.39 -20.38
C ASP A 476 -22.33 12.16 -20.36
N PHE A 477 -21.25 11.47 -19.89
CA PHE A 477 -19.87 12.02 -19.93
C PHE A 477 -19.29 12.06 -21.35
N GLY A 478 -20.07 11.68 -22.39
CA GLY A 478 -19.63 11.66 -23.78
C GLY A 478 -18.58 10.59 -24.08
N LEU A 479 -18.40 9.60 -23.21
CA LEU A 479 -17.61 8.41 -23.49
C LEU A 479 -18.53 7.33 -24.06
N SER A 480 -18.34 6.95 -25.33
CA SER A 480 -19.15 5.91 -25.94
C SER A 480 -18.84 4.53 -25.37
N THR A 481 -19.85 3.67 -25.26
CA THR A 481 -19.68 2.27 -24.87
C THR A 481 -18.64 1.58 -25.74
N ALA A 482 -18.61 1.87 -27.04
CA ALA A 482 -17.61 1.30 -27.96
C ALA A 482 -16.16 1.69 -27.60
N THR A 483 -15.94 2.91 -27.12
CA THR A 483 -14.60 3.35 -26.66
C THR A 483 -14.24 2.67 -25.34
N ALA A 484 -15.20 2.59 -24.41
CA ALA A 484 -15.03 1.89 -23.14
C ALA A 484 -14.74 0.39 -23.35
N ASP A 485 -15.44 -0.26 -24.27
CA ASP A 485 -15.23 -1.68 -24.62
C ASP A 485 -13.85 -1.91 -25.26
N LYS A 486 -13.39 -1.03 -26.15
CA LYS A 486 -12.04 -1.13 -26.72
C LYS A 486 -10.96 -1.01 -25.65
N PHE A 487 -11.14 -0.08 -24.71
CA PHE A 487 -10.22 0.07 -23.58
C PHE A 487 -10.25 -1.18 -22.70
N ALA A 488 -11.43 -1.68 -22.35
CA ALA A 488 -11.59 -2.88 -21.54
C ALA A 488 -11.00 -4.13 -22.21
N SER A 489 -11.12 -4.26 -23.54
CA SER A 489 -10.50 -5.35 -24.30
C SER A 489 -8.98 -5.31 -24.21
N LEU A 490 -8.37 -4.13 -24.27
CA LEU A 490 -6.92 -4.01 -24.06
C LEU A 490 -6.50 -4.40 -22.63
N ILE A 491 -7.28 -3.98 -21.62
CA ILE A 491 -7.03 -4.40 -20.23
C ILE A 491 -7.18 -5.92 -20.10
N GLN A 492 -8.14 -6.53 -20.78
CA GLN A 492 -8.31 -7.98 -20.81
C GLN A 492 -7.06 -8.67 -21.37
N ASP A 493 -6.54 -8.19 -22.50
CA ASP A 493 -5.33 -8.74 -23.11
C ASP A 493 -4.12 -8.62 -22.16
N ILE A 494 -3.97 -7.49 -21.46
CA ILE A 494 -2.92 -7.27 -20.47
C ILE A 494 -3.07 -8.24 -19.30
N LEU A 495 -4.25 -8.35 -18.70
CA LEU A 495 -4.50 -9.24 -17.55
C LEU A 495 -4.32 -10.72 -17.94
N GLN A 496 -4.72 -11.12 -19.15
CA GLN A 496 -4.46 -12.46 -19.66
C GLN A 496 -2.95 -12.71 -19.86
N ALA A 497 -2.22 -11.73 -20.39
CA ALA A 497 -0.76 -11.83 -20.52
C ALA A 497 -0.04 -11.93 -19.17
N TRP A 498 -0.63 -11.38 -18.11
CA TRP A 498 -0.13 -11.49 -16.74
C TRP A 498 -0.63 -12.75 -16.02
N HIS A 499 -1.37 -13.63 -16.68
CA HIS A 499 -2.01 -14.80 -16.10
C HIS A 499 -2.93 -14.46 -14.90
N PHE A 500 -3.62 -13.31 -14.99
CA PHE A 500 -4.57 -12.91 -13.96
C PHE A 500 -5.80 -13.83 -13.99
N PRO A 501 -6.29 -14.30 -12.82
CA PRO A 501 -7.39 -15.25 -12.76
C PRO A 501 -8.70 -14.66 -13.30
N ASN A 502 -9.47 -15.47 -14.03
CA ASN A 502 -10.78 -15.12 -14.59
C ASN A 502 -10.77 -13.87 -15.48
N ALA A 503 -9.64 -13.56 -16.14
CA ALA A 503 -9.52 -12.43 -17.05
C ALA A 503 -10.12 -12.69 -18.47
N ASP A 504 -10.91 -13.72 -18.64
CA ASP A 504 -11.52 -14.07 -19.94
C ASP A 504 -12.56 -13.06 -20.39
N ARG A 505 -13.13 -12.32 -19.46
CA ARG A 505 -14.12 -11.29 -19.72
C ARG A 505 -13.91 -10.07 -18.84
N VAL A 506 -13.49 -8.97 -19.48
CA VAL A 506 -13.33 -7.67 -18.82
C VAL A 506 -14.20 -6.64 -19.52
N HIS A 507 -14.93 -5.84 -18.78
CA HIS A 507 -15.64 -4.67 -19.30
C HIS A 507 -15.49 -3.48 -18.37
N PHE A 508 -15.61 -2.29 -18.92
CA PHE A 508 -15.60 -1.05 -18.16
C PHE A 508 -17.03 -0.58 -17.92
N ASP A 509 -17.45 -0.60 -16.67
CA ASP A 509 -18.78 -0.12 -16.30
C ASP A 509 -18.79 1.42 -16.21
N LEU A 510 -19.52 2.05 -17.10
CA LEU A 510 -19.64 3.51 -17.17
C LEU A 510 -20.33 4.11 -15.94
N SER A 511 -21.17 3.34 -15.24
CA SER A 511 -21.90 3.82 -14.06
C SER A 511 -21.01 3.90 -12.84
N THR A 512 -20.24 2.85 -12.56
CA THR A 512 -19.26 2.79 -11.48
C THR A 512 -17.90 3.39 -11.88
N ARG A 513 -17.67 3.57 -13.17
CA ARG A 513 -16.41 4.04 -13.78
C ARG A 513 -15.22 3.17 -13.40
N ASP A 514 -15.45 1.87 -13.35
CA ASP A 514 -14.46 0.88 -12.91
C ASP A 514 -14.53 -0.39 -13.77
N LEU A 515 -13.54 -1.25 -13.60
CA LEU A 515 -13.45 -2.53 -14.28
C LEU A 515 -14.31 -3.60 -13.59
N VAL A 516 -14.99 -4.40 -14.40
CA VAL A 516 -15.62 -5.64 -13.99
C VAL A 516 -14.90 -6.79 -14.69
N ILE A 517 -14.33 -7.70 -13.91
CA ILE A 517 -13.45 -8.78 -14.37
C ILE A 517 -14.05 -10.12 -13.95
N GLY A 518 -14.30 -11.03 -14.90
CA GLY A 518 -14.94 -12.32 -14.63
C GLY A 518 -16.30 -12.19 -13.95
N GLY A 519 -17.04 -11.10 -14.22
CA GLY A 519 -18.34 -10.80 -13.61
C GLY A 519 -18.27 -10.24 -12.18
N LYS A 520 -17.06 -9.97 -11.63
CA LYS A 520 -16.87 -9.36 -10.30
C LYS A 520 -16.35 -7.93 -10.46
N ASN A 521 -16.86 -7.00 -9.66
CA ASN A 521 -16.34 -5.64 -9.60
C ASN A 521 -14.89 -5.66 -9.06
N ARG A 522 -14.01 -4.83 -9.64
CA ARG A 522 -12.61 -4.68 -9.19
C ARG A 522 -12.51 -4.43 -7.69
N THR A 523 -13.41 -3.64 -7.13
CA THR A 523 -13.45 -3.29 -5.70
C THR A 523 -13.70 -4.50 -4.78
N SER A 524 -14.29 -5.58 -5.28
CA SER A 524 -14.55 -6.81 -4.50
C SER A 524 -13.35 -7.76 -4.40
N PHE A 525 -12.26 -7.49 -5.12
CA PHE A 525 -11.05 -8.29 -5.02
C PHE A 525 -10.26 -7.97 -3.74
N GLY A 526 -9.45 -8.93 -3.28
CA GLY A 526 -8.46 -8.71 -2.22
C GLY A 526 -7.41 -7.66 -2.60
N LYS A 527 -6.71 -7.09 -1.62
CA LYS A 527 -5.73 -5.98 -1.80
C LYS A 527 -4.70 -6.25 -2.90
N GLY A 528 -4.13 -7.48 -2.95
CA GLY A 528 -3.14 -7.85 -3.95
C GLY A 528 -3.69 -7.83 -5.37
N LEU A 529 -4.85 -8.43 -5.60
CA LEU A 529 -5.49 -8.42 -6.92
C LEU A 529 -5.98 -7.02 -7.33
N ARG A 530 -6.39 -6.18 -6.36
CA ARG A 530 -6.70 -4.77 -6.65
C ARG A 530 -5.48 -4.00 -7.12
N ALA A 531 -4.32 -4.21 -6.49
CA ALA A 531 -3.07 -3.57 -6.91
C ALA A 531 -2.71 -3.93 -8.36
N ILE A 532 -2.80 -5.21 -8.71
CA ILE A 532 -2.53 -5.70 -10.06
C ILE A 532 -3.52 -5.11 -11.08
N THR A 533 -4.81 -5.08 -10.76
CA THR A 533 -5.81 -4.50 -11.65
C THR A 533 -5.71 -2.98 -11.77
N GLN A 534 -5.25 -2.28 -10.74
CA GLN A 534 -4.91 -0.87 -10.80
C GLN A 534 -3.68 -0.63 -11.70
N ALA A 535 -2.65 -1.46 -11.58
CA ALA A 535 -1.50 -1.41 -12.46
C ALA A 535 -1.90 -1.67 -13.92
N ALA A 536 -2.75 -2.68 -14.17
CA ALA A 536 -3.28 -2.96 -15.51
C ALA A 536 -4.07 -1.78 -16.08
N PHE A 537 -4.89 -1.12 -15.27
CA PHE A 537 -5.61 0.08 -15.68
C PHE A 537 -4.65 1.20 -16.09
N THR A 538 -3.65 1.50 -15.26
CA THR A 538 -2.71 2.62 -15.47
C THR A 538 -1.81 2.38 -16.68
N ILE A 539 -1.20 1.19 -16.79
CA ILE A 539 -0.38 0.80 -17.94
C ILE A 539 -1.23 0.70 -19.20
N GLY A 540 -2.41 0.10 -19.09
CA GLY A 540 -3.35 -0.03 -20.20
C GLY A 540 -3.86 1.31 -20.73
N LEU A 541 -4.01 2.32 -19.87
CA LEU A 541 -4.35 3.67 -20.31
C LEU A 541 -3.24 4.27 -21.18
N MET A 542 -1.97 4.13 -20.74
CA MET A 542 -0.82 4.56 -21.53
C MET A 542 -0.75 3.83 -22.88
N GLU A 543 -0.92 2.50 -22.88
CA GLU A 543 -0.91 1.68 -24.10
C GLU A 543 -2.08 2.05 -25.04
N TYR A 544 -3.27 2.23 -24.47
CA TYR A 544 -4.45 2.62 -25.26
C TYR A 544 -4.24 3.96 -25.98
N CYS A 545 -3.75 4.96 -25.25
CA CYS A 545 -3.44 6.27 -25.82
C CYS A 545 -2.40 6.16 -26.92
N ARG A 546 -1.40 5.34 -26.73
CA ARG A 546 -0.35 5.10 -27.72
C ARG A 546 -0.87 4.43 -28.98
N LEU A 547 -1.70 3.38 -28.85
CA LEU A 547 -2.28 2.64 -29.97
C LEU A 547 -3.28 3.48 -30.76
N ASN A 548 -4.00 4.39 -30.10
CA ASN A 548 -5.00 5.25 -30.74
C ASN A 548 -4.45 6.65 -31.08
N GLN A 549 -3.16 6.90 -30.89
CA GLN A 549 -2.50 8.18 -31.16
C GLN A 549 -3.15 9.36 -30.41
N THR A 550 -3.65 9.12 -29.20
CA THR A 550 -4.12 10.15 -28.31
C THR A 550 -3.02 10.58 -27.34
N ALA A 551 -3.11 11.78 -26.83
CA ALA A 551 -2.09 12.36 -25.96
C ALA A 551 -2.03 11.63 -24.60
N HIS A 552 -0.80 11.36 -24.15
CA HIS A 552 -0.52 10.80 -22.83
C HIS A 552 0.86 11.28 -22.38
N PRO A 553 1.12 11.47 -21.08
CA PRO A 553 2.46 11.87 -20.61
C PRO A 553 3.63 10.96 -21.07
N GLY A 554 3.38 9.70 -21.44
CA GLY A 554 4.40 8.80 -21.98
C GLY A 554 5.10 7.93 -20.94
N PHE A 555 4.89 8.19 -19.66
CA PHE A 555 5.42 7.38 -18.55
C PHE A 555 4.35 7.10 -17.49
N VAL A 556 4.58 6.06 -16.70
CA VAL A 556 3.82 5.74 -15.49
C VAL A 556 4.77 5.32 -14.38
N MET A 557 4.41 5.62 -13.13
CA MET A 557 5.15 5.21 -11.95
C MET A 557 4.19 4.55 -10.96
N LEU A 558 4.53 3.33 -10.53
CA LEU A 558 3.71 2.51 -9.65
C LEU A 558 4.51 2.13 -8.40
N ASP A 559 3.94 2.42 -7.23
CA ASP A 559 4.55 2.01 -5.97
C ASP A 559 3.88 0.73 -5.45
N SER A 560 4.67 -0.31 -5.33
CA SER A 560 4.32 -1.60 -4.73
C SER A 560 3.14 -2.34 -5.40
N PRO A 561 3.11 -2.47 -6.75
CA PRO A 561 2.01 -3.14 -7.45
C PRO A 561 1.87 -4.62 -7.09
N LEU A 562 2.92 -5.27 -6.59
CA LEU A 562 2.94 -6.69 -6.25
C LEU A 562 3.08 -6.97 -4.75
N LEU A 563 3.33 -5.96 -3.89
CA LEU A 563 3.60 -6.13 -2.46
C LEU A 563 2.52 -6.91 -1.71
N SER A 564 1.26 -6.67 -2.01
CA SER A 564 0.12 -7.33 -1.36
C SER A 564 -0.29 -8.64 -2.04
N TYR A 565 0.37 -9.01 -3.13
CA TYR A 565 0.14 -10.28 -3.82
C TYR A 565 1.09 -11.34 -3.24
N ARG A 566 0.54 -12.39 -2.66
CA ARG A 566 1.27 -13.56 -2.20
C ARG A 566 0.85 -14.75 -3.04
N GLU A 567 1.82 -15.40 -3.68
CA GLU A 567 1.56 -16.65 -4.38
C GLU A 567 1.07 -17.70 -3.39
N PRO A 568 0.01 -18.47 -3.71
CA PRO A 568 -0.50 -19.51 -2.84
C PRO A 568 0.56 -20.60 -2.61
N GLU A 569 0.87 -20.89 -1.36
CA GLU A 569 1.72 -22.02 -1.01
C GLU A 569 1.00 -23.34 -1.35
N ALA A 570 1.73 -24.33 -1.88
CA ALA A 570 1.19 -25.66 -2.18
C ALA A 570 0.61 -26.29 -0.91
N GLY A 571 -0.72 -26.38 -0.80
CA GLY A 571 -1.43 -26.97 0.35
C GLY A 571 -2.27 -26.00 1.19
N ALA A 572 -2.25 -24.69 0.94
CA ALA A 572 -3.19 -23.77 1.57
C ALA A 572 -4.57 -23.85 0.90
N ASP A 573 -5.66 -23.71 1.68
CA ASP A 573 -7.05 -23.54 1.19
C ASP A 573 -7.26 -22.17 0.51
N ALA A 574 -6.31 -21.76 -0.34
CA ALA A 574 -6.48 -20.60 -1.19
C ALA A 574 -7.50 -20.93 -2.28
N ALA A 575 -8.33 -19.96 -2.65
CA ALA A 575 -9.28 -20.10 -3.76
C ALA A 575 -8.59 -20.76 -4.95
N ASP A 576 -9.19 -21.82 -5.49
CA ASP A 576 -8.62 -22.66 -6.57
C ASP A 576 -8.12 -21.87 -7.79
N ASP A 577 -8.57 -20.63 -7.94
CA ASP A 577 -8.29 -19.72 -9.05
C ASP A 577 -6.83 -19.19 -9.10
N LEU A 578 -6.04 -19.33 -8.02
CA LEU A 578 -4.68 -18.74 -7.92
C LEU A 578 -3.56 -19.81 -7.88
N ARG A 579 -3.90 -21.09 -7.92
CA ARG A 579 -2.91 -22.18 -7.85
C ARG A 579 -2.08 -22.24 -9.13
N GLY A 580 -0.78 -22.02 -9.01
CA GLY A 580 0.18 -22.19 -10.12
C GLY A 580 0.24 -21.02 -11.10
N THR A 581 -0.15 -19.81 -10.71
CA THR A 581 0.06 -18.62 -11.54
C THR A 581 1.47 -18.08 -11.33
N ASP A 582 2.20 -17.90 -12.42
CA ASP A 582 3.48 -17.18 -12.50
C ASP A 582 3.26 -15.67 -12.75
N LEU A 583 2.23 -15.10 -12.11
CA LEU A 583 1.77 -13.74 -12.36
C LEU A 583 2.89 -12.71 -12.21
N ASN A 584 3.73 -12.85 -11.16
CA ASN A 584 4.85 -11.93 -10.93
C ASN A 584 5.84 -11.96 -12.13
N ALA A 585 6.25 -13.13 -12.57
CA ALA A 585 7.15 -13.26 -13.71
C ALA A 585 6.52 -12.73 -14.99
N SER A 586 5.24 -13.06 -15.24
CA SER A 586 4.50 -12.64 -16.42
C SER A 586 4.26 -11.12 -16.46
N PHE A 587 4.04 -10.49 -15.30
CA PHE A 587 3.92 -9.05 -15.15
C PHE A 587 5.20 -8.34 -15.61
N PHE A 588 6.36 -8.73 -15.08
CA PHE A 588 7.63 -8.12 -15.46
C PHE A 588 8.04 -8.46 -16.90
N ASP A 589 7.79 -9.67 -17.35
CA ASP A 589 8.07 -10.09 -18.74
C ASP A 589 7.26 -9.27 -19.76
N TYR A 590 5.97 -9.05 -19.47
CA TYR A 590 5.12 -8.22 -20.33
C TYR A 590 5.62 -6.77 -20.39
N ILE A 591 5.89 -6.15 -19.23
CA ILE A 591 6.33 -4.76 -19.18
C ILE A 591 7.72 -4.61 -19.80
N GLY A 592 8.62 -5.57 -19.58
CA GLY A 592 9.96 -5.59 -20.16
C GLY A 592 9.98 -5.69 -21.70
N LYS A 593 8.88 -6.20 -22.30
CA LYS A 593 8.70 -6.29 -23.76
C LYS A 593 8.02 -5.06 -24.36
N LEU A 594 7.56 -4.11 -23.54
CA LEU A 594 6.99 -2.87 -24.06
C LEU A 594 8.07 -2.08 -24.83
N PRO A 595 7.70 -1.44 -25.94
CA PRO A 595 8.64 -0.60 -26.69
C PRO A 595 9.22 0.55 -25.85
N ASP A 596 10.43 0.97 -26.20
CA ASP A 596 11.18 2.02 -25.49
C ASP A 596 10.51 3.42 -25.49
N ASP A 597 9.49 3.63 -26.28
CA ASP A 597 8.68 4.87 -26.26
C ASP A 597 7.62 4.91 -25.14
N ARG A 598 7.60 3.88 -24.30
CA ARG A 598 6.77 3.77 -23.09
C ARG A 598 7.69 3.56 -21.90
N GLN A 599 7.57 4.41 -20.90
CA GLN A 599 8.37 4.26 -19.69
C GLN A 599 7.51 3.83 -18.53
N VAL A 600 7.87 2.71 -17.92
CA VAL A 600 7.22 2.18 -16.71
C VAL A 600 8.25 2.12 -15.58
N ILE A 601 7.99 2.81 -14.50
CA ILE A 601 8.85 2.84 -13.31
C ILE A 601 8.13 2.12 -12.18
N ILE A 602 8.71 1.02 -11.73
CA ILE A 602 8.16 0.18 -10.65
C ILE A 602 9.02 0.37 -9.39
N ILE A 603 8.37 0.68 -8.31
CA ILE A 603 8.97 0.69 -6.97
C ILE A 603 8.45 -0.54 -6.23
N GLU A 604 9.34 -1.41 -5.73
CA GLU A 604 8.96 -2.65 -5.06
C GLU A 604 9.76 -2.93 -3.79
N ASN A 605 9.14 -3.66 -2.86
CA ASN A 605 9.81 -4.18 -1.67
C ASN A 605 10.24 -5.64 -1.86
N THR A 606 9.67 -6.33 -2.84
CA THR A 606 10.01 -7.72 -3.18
C THR A 606 11.03 -7.77 -4.31
N ASP A 607 11.79 -8.84 -4.34
CA ASP A 607 12.80 -9.05 -5.39
C ASP A 607 12.12 -9.34 -6.74
N PRO A 608 12.43 -8.58 -7.79
CA PRO A 608 11.95 -8.89 -9.13
C PRO A 608 12.62 -10.15 -9.70
N PRO A 609 12.12 -10.73 -10.81
CA PRO A 609 12.72 -11.89 -11.46
C PRO A 609 14.21 -11.68 -11.80
N PRO A 610 15.01 -12.78 -11.87
CA PRO A 610 16.46 -12.67 -12.08
C PRO A 610 16.85 -11.89 -13.34
N GLU A 611 16.09 -12.01 -14.43
CA GLU A 611 16.35 -11.30 -15.68
C GLU A 611 16.21 -9.78 -15.50
N VAL A 612 15.28 -9.34 -14.69
CA VAL A 612 15.06 -7.92 -14.39
C VAL A 612 16.14 -7.38 -13.47
N ARG A 613 16.62 -8.18 -12.50
CA ARG A 613 17.68 -7.77 -11.56
C ARG A 613 19.01 -7.47 -12.24
N THR A 614 19.28 -8.13 -13.34
CA THR A 614 20.55 -7.95 -14.10
C THR A 614 20.51 -6.76 -15.05
N SER A 615 19.36 -6.10 -15.20
CA SER A 615 19.21 -4.93 -16.05
C SER A 615 19.92 -3.71 -15.43
N ASP A 616 20.59 -2.92 -16.26
CA ASP A 616 21.16 -1.62 -15.89
C ASP A 616 20.13 -0.55 -15.52
N ARG A 617 18.84 -0.84 -15.78
CA ARG A 617 17.67 -0.02 -15.40
C ARG A 617 17.05 -0.46 -14.08
N THR A 618 17.73 -1.33 -13.34
CA THR A 618 17.26 -1.86 -12.07
C THR A 618 18.19 -1.43 -10.93
N ALA A 619 17.63 -0.74 -9.93
CA ALA A 619 18.36 -0.25 -8.77
C ALA A 619 17.97 -1.03 -7.52
N LEU A 620 18.94 -1.70 -6.90
CA LEU A 620 18.78 -2.35 -5.60
C LEU A 620 19.18 -1.38 -4.46
N PHE A 621 18.25 -1.13 -3.55
CA PHE A 621 18.50 -0.40 -2.32
C PHE A 621 18.65 -1.40 -1.15
N THR A 622 19.88 -1.59 -0.70
CA THR A 622 20.22 -2.66 0.23
C THR A 622 19.85 -2.36 1.69
N GLY A 623 19.76 -1.08 2.08
CA GLY A 623 19.64 -0.66 3.48
C GLY A 623 20.87 -1.01 4.33
N LEU A 624 21.98 -1.49 3.72
CA LEU A 624 23.16 -1.94 4.42
C LEU A 624 24.38 -1.08 4.02
N VAL A 625 25.04 -0.51 5.01
CA VAL A 625 26.26 0.28 4.81
C VAL A 625 27.37 -0.61 4.25
N GLY A 626 28.01 -0.14 3.18
CA GLY A 626 29.13 -0.85 2.56
C GLY A 626 28.75 -2.05 1.68
N LYS A 627 27.46 -2.33 1.48
CA LYS A 627 26.97 -3.40 0.60
C LYS A 627 26.13 -2.84 -0.55
N GLY A 628 26.79 -2.25 -1.55
CA GLY A 628 26.12 -1.63 -2.69
C GLY A 628 25.47 -0.29 -2.33
N ARG A 629 24.38 0.05 -3.03
CA ARG A 629 23.66 1.30 -2.79
C ARG A 629 22.78 1.17 -1.56
N PHE A 630 23.01 2.02 -0.55
CA PHE A 630 22.24 2.00 0.68
C PHE A 630 20.74 2.30 0.44
N GLY A 631 20.44 3.41 -0.20
CA GLY A 631 19.07 3.87 -0.46
C GLY A 631 19.06 5.03 -1.43
N LEU A 632 17.99 5.82 -1.43
CA LEU A 632 17.90 7.03 -2.22
C LEU A 632 18.99 8.02 -1.82
N PHE A 633 19.08 8.31 -0.52
CA PHE A 633 20.11 9.16 0.05
C PHE A 633 21.33 8.34 0.50
N PRO A 634 22.56 8.83 0.29
CA PRO A 634 23.76 8.23 0.85
C PRO A 634 23.66 8.23 2.39
N ASN A 635 24.09 7.14 3.02
CA ASN A 635 24.21 7.14 4.48
C ASN A 635 25.49 7.88 4.88
N THR A 636 25.35 9.12 5.31
CA THR A 636 26.46 9.99 5.71
C THR A 636 26.75 9.99 7.22
N LYS A 637 26.00 9.21 8.03
CA LYS A 637 26.26 9.15 9.46
C LYS A 637 27.55 8.38 9.74
N PRO A 638 28.52 8.95 10.46
CA PRO A 638 29.71 8.22 10.87
C PRO A 638 29.31 7.07 11.81
N GLN A 639 30.00 5.94 11.67
CA GLN A 639 29.76 4.66 12.35
C GLN A 639 29.77 4.71 13.91
N GLY A 640 29.94 5.88 14.53
CA GLY A 640 30.05 6.06 15.97
C GLY A 640 28.77 6.36 16.74
N GLU A 641 27.65 6.72 16.06
CA GLU A 641 26.42 7.11 16.77
C GLU A 641 25.33 6.02 16.81
N ILE A 642 25.57 4.87 16.17
CA ILE A 642 24.58 3.77 16.14
C ILE A 642 24.74 2.86 17.37
N ASP A 643 25.91 2.78 17.98
CA ASP A 643 26.14 1.95 19.17
C ASP A 643 25.57 2.54 20.47
N ASP A 644 25.29 3.85 20.52
CA ASP A 644 24.71 4.50 21.71
C ASP A 644 23.16 4.41 21.77
N LEU A 645 22.49 3.92 20.73
CA LEU A 645 21.02 3.75 20.70
C LEU A 645 20.57 2.31 20.94
N LEU A 646 21.51 1.37 21.10
CA LEU A 646 21.24 -0.04 21.38
C LEU A 646 21.87 -0.50 22.71
N GLY A 647 22.30 0.41 23.58
CA GLY A 647 22.74 0.18 24.93
C GLY A 647 21.63 0.15 25.97
#